data_f210a05e9fe573078b374e074705ca3a
#
_entry.id   f210a05e9fe573078b374e074705ca3a
#
_cell.length_a   1.000
_cell.length_b   1.000
_cell.length_c   1.000
_cell.angle_alpha   90.00
_cell.angle_beta   90.00
_cell.angle_gamma   90.00
#
_symmetry.space_group_name_H-M   'P 1'
#
loop_
_entity.id
_entity.type
_entity.pdbx_description
1 polymer ?
#
loop_
_entity_poly.entity_id
_entity_poly.type
_entity_poly.pdbx_seq_one_letter_code
_entity_poly.pdbx_strand_id
1 'polypeptide(L)'
;MSKELAKKYDPKNVEDRIYKTWLEHKYFHAERQEGKKTYTIVIPPPNITGQLHMGHALDNTLQDILIRYHRMAGYDTLWVPGTDHASIATEAKIVEAMRKEGITKEDIGRDKFLERAWDWKAKYGGRIIEQLKKMGSSCDWDRERFTLDEGCSKAVREVFVKLYDEGLIYRGNRMVNWCPHCNTSISDAEVEYEEKESNFWHLLYTVKETGEKLELATTRPETMLGDTAVAINADDPRYKHLHGCHVILPILNKEIPIVCDEHADMTKGTGVVKITPAHDPNDFEVGLRHNLPIVRTFTYDGHMTGKADKEFADELRRSGKASKDEPEVLDCGKYAGMTTLEARKAIVKDLEDGGYIKCIEPLKHDVGTCYRCHTDIEPMVSKQWFVKMDPLAGPAIEAVEKGDIKFVPDRFKKNYMSWMRGTRDWCISRQLWWGHRIPAWYCDDCGATTVSKSDITACPHCGSSNVKQDPDTLDTWFSSALWPFSTLGWPEKTADLEHYYPTNTLVTGYDIIGFWVSRMIFSGLKYTGKAPFDTVLIHGLVRDAQGRKMSKSLGNGIDPLEIIDKYGADALRFTLATGNSPGNDMRFSDERVEASRNFANKIWNAARFILMNLGDDEKAPHIPEGLALEDKWILSLYNDLVKDVTDSLEKYELGMAVQKLYDFIWDVFCDWYIELSKIRLGGDDEKAKETAKAVLVYVMSNTLKLLHPFMPFITEEIWQTLPHDGDTIMLSPWAEFSEALSFPEEEEQMNKIMTAVKAVRNRRAEMNVAPSKKAQVFIETLNGDTFKKGTEFFKRLSSASDVSVGEKFDGMDKAVSIITESARIYIPMDELVDFEAERERLHKEKEKLQKDIDFVNGKLNNPNFVSKAPEKVVEAQRKALCEYTEKMKLLDESLNKLINK
;
A
#
# COMPACT_ATOMS: atom_id res chain seq x y z
N MET A 1 5.83 0.57 -45.65
CA MET A 1 4.50 -0.01 -45.27
C MET A 1 3.97 0.87 -44.13
N SER A 2 2.85 1.55 -44.31
CA SER A 2 2.24 2.32 -43.22
C SER A 2 1.96 1.35 -42.06
N LYS A 3 2.58 1.63 -40.90
CA LYS A 3 2.35 0.87 -39.67
C LYS A 3 0.91 1.16 -39.19
N GLU A 4 -0.06 0.35 -39.59
CA GLU A 4 -1.47 0.56 -39.21
C GLU A 4 -1.74 -0.09 -37.86
N LEU A 5 -2.20 0.72 -36.87
CA LEU A 5 -2.65 0.21 -35.58
C LEU A 5 -3.99 -0.53 -35.72
N ALA A 6 -4.14 -1.62 -34.97
CA ALA A 6 -5.38 -2.39 -34.90
C ALA A 6 -6.59 -1.52 -34.51
N LYS A 7 -7.81 -1.93 -34.87
CA LYS A 7 -9.05 -1.15 -34.57
C LYS A 7 -9.26 -0.93 -33.07
N LYS A 8 -8.77 -1.82 -32.22
CA LYS A 8 -8.89 -1.79 -30.77
C LYS A 8 -7.56 -2.18 -30.16
N TYR A 9 -7.19 -1.53 -29.06
CA TYR A 9 -6.04 -1.94 -28.25
C TYR A 9 -6.31 -3.30 -27.59
N ASP A 10 -5.39 -4.23 -27.75
CA ASP A 10 -5.41 -5.54 -27.09
C ASP A 10 -4.10 -5.76 -26.32
N PRO A 11 -4.11 -5.60 -24.99
CA PRO A 11 -2.92 -5.74 -24.15
C PRO A 11 -2.20 -7.08 -24.32
N LYS A 12 -2.95 -8.19 -24.51
CA LYS A 12 -2.40 -9.54 -24.63
C LYS A 12 -1.44 -9.71 -25.82
N ASN A 13 -1.71 -8.98 -26.91
CA ASN A 13 -0.86 -9.03 -28.10
C ASN A 13 0.36 -8.09 -28.02
N VAL A 14 0.38 -7.17 -27.04
CA VAL A 14 1.36 -6.08 -26.95
C VAL A 14 2.32 -6.29 -25.77
N GLU A 15 1.80 -6.52 -24.57
CA GLU A 15 2.58 -6.45 -23.34
C GLU A 15 3.73 -7.45 -23.27
N ASP A 16 3.47 -8.73 -23.55
CA ASP A 16 4.51 -9.77 -23.50
C ASP A 16 5.60 -9.55 -24.55
N ARG A 17 5.23 -9.12 -25.75
CA ARG A 17 6.18 -8.82 -26.83
C ARG A 17 7.09 -7.66 -26.49
N ILE A 18 6.52 -6.57 -26.01
CA ILE A 18 7.27 -5.37 -25.63
C ILE A 18 8.20 -5.69 -24.47
N TYR A 19 7.70 -6.34 -23.41
CA TYR A 19 8.51 -6.67 -22.25
C TYR A 19 9.69 -7.57 -22.62
N LYS A 20 9.46 -8.56 -23.48
CA LYS A 20 10.52 -9.41 -24.01
C LYS A 20 11.58 -8.60 -24.77
N THR A 21 11.17 -7.65 -25.62
CA THR A 21 12.08 -6.75 -26.33
C THR A 21 12.93 -5.93 -25.36
N TRP A 22 12.31 -5.37 -24.30
CA TRP A 22 13.06 -4.61 -23.30
C TRP A 22 14.13 -5.45 -22.57
N LEU A 23 13.79 -6.71 -22.25
CA LEU A 23 14.74 -7.64 -21.62
C LEU A 23 15.89 -8.03 -22.58
N GLU A 24 15.58 -8.32 -23.84
CA GLU A 24 16.58 -8.71 -24.85
C GLU A 24 17.60 -7.58 -25.11
N HIS A 25 17.16 -6.32 -25.10
CA HIS A 25 18.01 -5.15 -25.27
C HIS A 25 18.60 -4.62 -23.95
N LYS A 26 18.27 -5.24 -22.82
CA LYS A 26 18.76 -4.85 -21.48
C LYS A 26 18.47 -3.39 -21.10
N TYR A 27 17.35 -2.82 -21.53
CA TYR A 27 17.01 -1.42 -21.25
C TYR A 27 16.83 -1.09 -19.76
N PHE A 28 16.70 -2.10 -18.91
CA PHE A 28 16.61 -1.93 -17.44
C PHE A 28 17.96 -2.02 -16.75
N HIS A 29 19.00 -2.51 -17.43
CA HIS A 29 20.31 -2.71 -16.84
C HIS A 29 20.98 -1.36 -16.57
N ALA A 30 21.45 -1.18 -15.32
CA ALA A 30 22.16 0.01 -14.92
C ALA A 30 23.65 -0.13 -15.22
N GLU A 31 24.15 0.73 -16.08
CA GLU A 31 25.58 0.88 -16.37
C GLU A 31 26.11 2.13 -15.68
N ARG A 32 27.10 1.96 -14.80
CA ARG A 32 27.68 3.09 -14.07
C ARG A 32 28.23 4.15 -15.02
N GLN A 33 27.70 5.35 -14.92
CA GLN A 33 28.09 6.48 -15.74
C GLN A 33 28.70 7.59 -14.88
N GLU A 34 30.03 7.73 -14.95
CA GLU A 34 30.74 8.76 -14.19
C GLU A 34 30.20 10.17 -14.52
N GLY A 35 29.97 10.97 -13.47
CA GLY A 35 29.49 12.35 -13.60
C GLY A 35 27.96 12.49 -13.73
N LYS A 36 27.22 11.43 -13.95
CA LYS A 36 25.76 11.47 -13.88
C LYS A 36 25.25 11.35 -12.43
N LYS A 37 24.16 12.04 -12.14
CA LYS A 37 23.44 11.86 -10.89
C LYS A 37 22.80 10.47 -10.87
N THR A 38 22.90 9.78 -9.75
CA THR A 38 22.27 8.48 -9.55
C THR A 38 20.86 8.63 -9.02
N TYR A 39 19.99 7.70 -9.36
CA TYR A 39 18.71 7.52 -8.70
C TYR A 39 18.49 6.03 -8.45
N THR A 40 18.54 5.63 -7.19
CA THR A 40 18.53 4.24 -6.79
C THR A 40 17.35 3.94 -5.87
N ILE A 41 16.61 2.88 -6.18
CA ILE A 41 15.59 2.29 -5.31
C ILE A 41 15.95 0.82 -5.09
N VAL A 42 15.82 0.34 -3.85
CA VAL A 42 15.78 -1.08 -3.54
C VAL A 42 14.33 -1.48 -3.27
N ILE A 43 13.87 -2.53 -3.93
CA ILE A 43 12.50 -3.01 -3.77
C ILE A 43 12.27 -3.45 -2.30
N PRO A 44 11.12 -3.18 -1.67
CA PRO A 44 10.71 -3.93 -0.49
C PRO A 44 10.59 -5.41 -0.88
N PRO A 45 11.52 -6.28 -0.42
CA PRO A 45 11.60 -7.62 -0.96
C PRO A 45 10.38 -8.45 -0.53
N PRO A 46 9.52 -8.90 -1.47
CA PRO A 46 8.34 -9.67 -1.11
C PRO A 46 8.70 -11.00 -0.46
N ASN A 47 7.93 -11.37 0.57
CA ASN A 47 8.06 -12.63 1.28
C ASN A 47 7.68 -13.81 0.37
N ILE A 48 8.52 -14.86 0.32
CA ILE A 48 8.27 -16.08 -0.48
C ILE A 48 7.15 -16.98 0.10
N THR A 49 6.19 -16.41 0.79
CA THR A 49 5.06 -17.14 1.42
C THR A 49 3.93 -17.46 0.46
N GLY A 50 3.97 -16.95 -0.76
CA GLY A 50 2.95 -17.13 -1.79
C GLY A 50 3.09 -16.12 -2.91
N GLN A 51 1.98 -15.88 -3.62
CA GLN A 51 1.92 -14.90 -4.70
C GLN A 51 1.70 -13.46 -4.18
N LEU A 52 2.05 -12.49 -5.02
CA LEU A 52 1.80 -11.06 -4.76
C LEU A 52 0.29 -10.77 -4.64
N HIS A 53 -0.04 -9.68 -3.98
CA HIS A 53 -1.39 -9.12 -3.85
C HIS A 53 -1.39 -7.64 -4.26
N MET A 54 -2.57 -7.00 -4.28
CA MET A 54 -2.73 -5.62 -4.73
C MET A 54 -1.86 -4.59 -3.98
N GLY A 55 -1.56 -4.82 -2.70
CA GLY A 55 -0.61 -3.96 -1.96
C GLY A 55 0.78 -3.95 -2.57
N HIS A 56 1.30 -5.11 -2.97
CA HIS A 56 2.58 -5.21 -3.68
C HIS A 56 2.49 -4.56 -5.09
N ALA A 57 1.35 -4.73 -5.79
CA ALA A 57 1.17 -4.09 -7.09
C ALA A 57 1.20 -2.56 -6.98
N LEU A 58 0.57 -1.99 -5.94
CA LEU A 58 0.64 -0.55 -5.66
C LEU A 58 2.08 -0.11 -5.39
N ASP A 59 2.73 -0.74 -4.42
CA ASP A 59 4.10 -0.42 -4.00
C ASP A 59 5.08 -0.42 -5.18
N ASN A 60 5.06 -1.51 -5.98
CA ASN A 60 5.94 -1.63 -7.15
C ASN A 60 5.59 -0.66 -8.28
N THR A 61 4.30 -0.35 -8.48
CA THR A 61 3.87 0.63 -9.48
C THR A 61 4.41 2.02 -9.17
N LEU A 62 4.36 2.44 -7.89
CA LEU A 62 4.88 3.75 -7.49
C LEU A 62 6.40 3.83 -7.68
N GLN A 63 7.14 2.78 -7.35
CA GLN A 63 8.58 2.71 -7.57
C GLN A 63 8.92 2.77 -9.06
N ASP A 64 8.25 1.99 -9.90
CA ASP A 64 8.51 1.95 -11.34
C ASP A 64 8.23 3.29 -12.03
N ILE A 65 7.19 4.01 -11.60
CA ILE A 65 6.91 5.37 -12.08
C ILE A 65 8.10 6.29 -11.83
N LEU A 66 8.63 6.29 -10.60
CA LEU A 66 9.78 7.13 -10.23
C LEU A 66 11.05 6.73 -10.98
N ILE A 67 11.32 5.45 -11.12
CA ILE A 67 12.47 4.93 -11.85
C ILE A 67 12.41 5.31 -13.34
N ARG A 68 11.24 5.11 -14.00
CA ARG A 68 11.07 5.48 -15.42
C ARG A 68 11.21 6.98 -15.64
N TYR A 69 10.60 7.79 -14.76
CA TYR A 69 10.74 9.24 -14.80
C TYR A 69 12.21 9.67 -14.72
N HIS A 70 12.95 9.24 -13.69
CA HIS A 70 14.35 9.64 -13.51
C HIS A 70 15.26 9.12 -14.64
N ARG A 71 14.97 7.91 -15.18
CA ARG A 71 15.69 7.38 -16.34
C ARG A 71 15.53 8.30 -17.55
N MET A 72 14.32 8.74 -17.86
CA MET A 72 14.04 9.70 -18.93
C MET A 72 14.58 11.10 -18.62
N ALA A 73 14.64 11.50 -17.36
CA ALA A 73 15.26 12.75 -16.90
C ALA A 73 16.82 12.71 -16.92
N GLY A 74 17.41 11.62 -17.42
CA GLY A 74 18.85 11.52 -17.65
C GLY A 74 19.70 11.07 -16.47
N TYR A 75 19.08 10.60 -15.37
CA TYR A 75 19.81 10.02 -14.24
C TYR A 75 20.36 8.63 -14.59
N ASP A 76 21.43 8.23 -13.92
CA ASP A 76 21.89 6.85 -13.87
C ASP A 76 21.02 6.12 -12.84
N THR A 77 20.06 5.35 -13.34
CA THR A 77 19.01 4.74 -12.50
C THR A 77 19.26 3.28 -12.23
N LEU A 78 19.14 2.89 -10.95
CA LEU A 78 19.18 1.49 -10.54
C LEU A 78 17.94 1.15 -9.70
N TRP A 79 17.17 0.16 -10.13
CA TRP A 79 16.13 -0.45 -9.32
C TRP A 79 16.47 -1.91 -9.03
N VAL A 80 16.90 -2.18 -7.79
CA VAL A 80 17.34 -3.50 -7.35
C VAL A 80 16.14 -4.38 -6.98
N PRO A 81 15.87 -5.47 -7.71
CA PRO A 81 14.84 -6.44 -7.35
C PRO A 81 15.34 -7.45 -6.33
N GLY A 82 14.39 -8.11 -5.67
CA GLY A 82 14.71 -9.25 -4.82
C GLY A 82 13.52 -9.78 -4.03
N THR A 83 13.78 -10.82 -3.23
CA THR A 83 12.78 -11.48 -2.39
C THR A 83 13.31 -11.73 -0.99
N ASP A 84 12.42 -11.81 0.01
CA ASP A 84 12.76 -12.10 1.40
C ASP A 84 12.42 -13.55 1.76
N HIS A 85 13.33 -14.19 2.48
CA HIS A 85 13.16 -15.56 2.99
C HIS A 85 12.05 -15.65 4.06
N ALA A 86 11.75 -14.56 4.76
CA ALA A 86 10.64 -14.43 5.70
C ALA A 86 10.51 -15.59 6.69
N SER A 87 11.54 -15.79 7.50
CA SER A 87 11.79 -17.01 8.32
C SER A 87 10.53 -17.64 8.93
N ILE A 88 9.85 -17.00 9.88
CA ILE A 88 8.64 -17.53 10.54
C ILE A 88 7.54 -17.84 9.53
N ALA A 89 7.30 -16.89 8.62
CA ALA A 89 6.19 -16.95 7.70
C ALA A 89 6.31 -18.09 6.69
N THR A 90 7.52 -18.30 6.17
CA THR A 90 7.83 -19.36 5.20
C THR A 90 7.87 -20.71 5.88
N GLU A 91 8.55 -20.84 7.04
CA GLU A 91 8.58 -22.09 7.80
C GLU A 91 7.16 -22.55 8.15
N ALA A 92 6.29 -21.66 8.64
CA ALA A 92 4.90 -22.00 8.96
C ALA A 92 4.13 -22.55 7.74
N LYS A 93 4.36 -21.99 6.55
CA LYS A 93 3.73 -22.50 5.30
C LYS A 93 4.25 -23.86 4.87
N ILE A 94 5.55 -24.11 5.04
CA ILE A 94 6.15 -25.43 4.74
C ILE A 94 5.63 -26.46 5.74
N VAL A 95 5.59 -26.14 7.04
CA VAL A 95 5.04 -27.02 8.07
C VAL A 95 3.56 -27.30 7.84
N GLU A 96 2.77 -26.31 7.44
CA GLU A 96 1.36 -26.51 7.08
C GLU A 96 1.21 -27.49 5.90
N ALA A 97 2.07 -27.37 4.88
CA ALA A 97 2.08 -28.29 3.73
C ALA A 97 2.48 -29.72 4.16
N MET A 98 3.52 -29.85 5.00
CA MET A 98 3.97 -31.13 5.53
C MET A 98 2.89 -31.80 6.40
N ARG A 99 2.15 -31.04 7.21
CA ARG A 99 1.03 -31.57 8.03
C ARG A 99 -0.05 -32.19 7.16
N LYS A 100 -0.33 -31.63 5.98
CA LYS A 100 -1.27 -32.23 5.01
C LYS A 100 -0.77 -33.55 4.44
N GLU A 101 0.57 -33.75 4.42
CA GLU A 101 1.21 -35.01 4.03
C GLU A 101 1.33 -36.01 5.22
N GLY A 102 0.96 -35.58 6.44
CA GLY A 102 1.07 -36.39 7.66
C GLY A 102 2.51 -36.49 8.20
N ILE A 103 3.37 -35.56 7.88
CA ILE A 103 4.81 -35.53 8.23
C ILE A 103 5.11 -34.28 9.10
N THR A 104 5.92 -34.45 10.14
CA THR A 104 6.48 -33.37 10.95
C THR A 104 7.89 -33.02 10.49
N LYS A 105 8.40 -31.84 10.89
CA LYS A 105 9.80 -31.48 10.57
C LYS A 105 10.80 -32.34 11.35
N GLU A 106 10.43 -32.78 12.55
CA GLU A 106 11.23 -33.66 13.39
C GLU A 106 11.43 -35.04 12.76
N ASP A 107 10.41 -35.57 12.05
CA ASP A 107 10.50 -36.87 11.35
C ASP A 107 11.57 -36.88 10.26
N ILE A 108 11.80 -35.76 9.59
CA ILE A 108 12.74 -35.67 8.45
C ILE A 108 14.10 -35.10 8.84
N GLY A 109 14.18 -34.37 9.95
CA GLY A 109 15.37 -33.65 10.39
C GLY A 109 15.65 -32.36 9.63
N ARG A 110 16.58 -31.54 10.18
CA ARG A 110 16.86 -30.18 9.69
C ARG A 110 17.30 -30.13 8.22
N ASP A 111 18.21 -31.01 7.81
CA ASP A 111 18.79 -30.95 6.47
C ASP A 111 17.74 -31.17 5.40
N LYS A 112 16.90 -32.21 5.53
CA LYS A 112 15.81 -32.48 4.59
C LYS A 112 14.71 -31.41 4.63
N PHE A 113 14.51 -30.81 5.79
CA PHE A 113 13.60 -29.67 5.90
C PHE A 113 14.14 -28.46 5.11
N LEU A 114 15.43 -28.17 5.21
CA LEU A 114 16.07 -27.08 4.45
C LEU A 114 16.02 -27.35 2.93
N GLU A 115 16.22 -28.59 2.48
CA GLU A 115 16.02 -28.95 1.06
C GLU A 115 14.60 -28.57 0.59
N ARG A 116 13.56 -28.95 1.34
CA ARG A 116 12.17 -28.55 1.05
C ARG A 116 11.98 -27.03 1.05
N ALA A 117 12.66 -26.30 1.94
CA ALA A 117 12.57 -24.86 2.01
C ALA A 117 13.22 -24.19 0.78
N TRP A 118 14.31 -24.72 0.27
CA TRP A 118 14.92 -24.25 -0.98
C TRP A 118 14.05 -24.56 -2.20
N ASP A 119 13.39 -25.71 -2.27
CA ASP A 119 12.40 -26.04 -3.32
C ASP A 119 11.21 -25.08 -3.25
N TRP A 120 10.75 -24.75 -2.04
CA TRP A 120 9.72 -23.75 -1.82
C TRP A 120 10.14 -22.37 -2.36
N LYS A 121 11.37 -21.93 -2.04
CA LYS A 121 11.95 -20.69 -2.57
C LYS A 121 12.00 -20.69 -4.10
N ALA A 122 12.45 -21.77 -4.72
CA ALA A 122 12.51 -21.88 -6.18
C ALA A 122 11.13 -21.70 -6.81
N LYS A 123 10.11 -22.33 -6.25
CA LYS A 123 8.74 -22.28 -6.74
C LYS A 123 8.09 -20.91 -6.56
N TYR A 124 8.08 -20.37 -5.37
CA TYR A 124 7.33 -19.14 -5.06
C TYR A 124 8.11 -17.86 -5.33
N GLY A 125 9.44 -17.88 -5.14
CA GLY A 125 10.31 -16.77 -5.57
C GLY A 125 10.25 -16.55 -7.08
N GLY A 126 10.36 -17.62 -7.89
CA GLY A 126 10.20 -17.55 -9.35
C GLY A 126 8.84 -16.97 -9.76
N ARG A 127 7.74 -17.41 -9.10
CA ARG A 127 6.39 -16.88 -9.38
C ARG A 127 6.27 -15.38 -9.07
N ILE A 128 6.86 -14.91 -7.97
CA ILE A 128 6.89 -13.49 -7.61
C ILE A 128 7.58 -12.67 -8.70
N ILE A 129 8.74 -13.12 -9.16
CA ILE A 129 9.49 -12.44 -10.22
C ILE A 129 8.69 -12.40 -11.53
N GLU A 130 8.00 -13.48 -11.89
CA GLU A 130 7.10 -13.50 -13.05
C GLU A 130 5.95 -12.50 -12.90
N GLN A 131 5.33 -12.40 -11.71
CA GLN A 131 4.27 -11.43 -11.46
C GLN A 131 4.78 -9.99 -11.60
N LEU A 132 5.97 -9.67 -11.08
CA LEU A 132 6.60 -8.36 -11.23
C LEU A 132 6.87 -8.02 -12.71
N LYS A 133 7.38 -8.98 -13.48
CA LYS A 133 7.60 -8.82 -14.93
C LYS A 133 6.29 -8.57 -15.68
N LYS A 134 5.24 -9.30 -15.34
CA LYS A 134 3.90 -9.10 -15.94
C LYS A 134 3.27 -7.75 -15.60
N MET A 135 3.60 -7.15 -14.45
CA MET A 135 3.21 -5.78 -14.12
C MET A 135 4.01 -4.72 -14.89
N GLY A 136 5.03 -5.11 -15.64
CA GLY A 136 5.88 -4.20 -16.40
C GLY A 136 6.99 -3.54 -15.57
N SER A 137 7.36 -4.11 -14.42
CA SER A 137 8.41 -3.56 -13.56
C SER A 137 9.76 -3.50 -14.27
N SER A 138 10.40 -2.32 -14.28
CA SER A 138 11.66 -2.07 -14.98
C SER A 138 12.88 -2.25 -14.06
N CYS A 139 12.88 -3.33 -13.27
CA CYS A 139 13.98 -3.71 -12.40
C CYS A 139 15.20 -4.16 -13.19
N ASP A 140 16.39 -3.94 -12.65
CA ASP A 140 17.63 -4.56 -13.14
C ASP A 140 17.69 -6.04 -12.73
N TRP A 141 17.16 -6.92 -13.57
CA TRP A 141 17.08 -8.35 -13.28
C TRP A 141 18.43 -9.07 -13.21
N ASP A 142 19.49 -8.49 -13.78
CA ASP A 142 20.84 -9.01 -13.64
C ASP A 142 21.38 -8.82 -12.20
N ARG A 143 20.77 -7.94 -11.42
CA ARG A 143 21.06 -7.67 -10.00
C ARG A 143 19.96 -8.20 -9.03
N GLU A 144 19.22 -9.22 -9.42
CA GLU A 144 18.25 -9.87 -8.53
C GLU A 144 18.93 -10.44 -7.28
N ARG A 145 18.35 -10.14 -6.10
CA ARG A 145 18.91 -10.57 -4.82
C ARG A 145 17.89 -11.38 -4.01
N PHE A 146 18.43 -12.17 -3.09
CA PHE A 146 17.64 -12.89 -2.11
C PHE A 146 18.29 -12.72 -0.73
N THR A 147 17.47 -12.45 0.31
CA THR A 147 18.01 -12.15 1.65
C THR A 147 18.85 -13.28 2.26
N LEU A 148 18.72 -14.53 1.79
CA LEU A 148 19.57 -15.67 2.15
C LEU A 148 20.61 -16.03 1.08
N ASP A 149 20.86 -15.18 0.06
CA ASP A 149 21.97 -15.41 -0.87
C ASP A 149 23.33 -15.29 -0.15
N GLU A 150 24.40 -15.75 -0.80
CA GLU A 150 25.74 -15.79 -0.23
C GLU A 150 26.23 -14.40 0.21
N GLY A 151 26.04 -13.37 -0.61
CA GLY A 151 26.45 -12.00 -0.31
C GLY A 151 25.70 -11.39 0.86
N CYS A 152 24.37 -11.52 0.88
CA CYS A 152 23.54 -11.06 2.00
C CYS A 152 23.84 -11.84 3.28
N SER A 153 24.08 -13.16 3.19
CA SER A 153 24.46 -13.98 4.34
C SER A 153 25.82 -13.60 4.93
N LYS A 154 26.79 -13.20 4.06
CA LYS A 154 28.08 -12.67 4.50
C LYS A 154 27.91 -11.37 5.26
N ALA A 155 27.06 -10.45 4.75
CA ALA A 155 26.75 -9.20 5.43
C ALA A 155 26.12 -9.43 6.81
N VAL A 156 25.19 -10.37 6.93
CA VAL A 156 24.56 -10.74 8.21
C VAL A 156 25.58 -11.24 9.23
N ARG A 157 26.47 -12.14 8.82
CA ARG A 157 27.54 -12.63 9.70
C ARG A 157 28.51 -11.52 10.13
N GLU A 158 28.88 -10.63 9.21
CA GLU A 158 29.75 -9.48 9.51
C GLU A 158 29.11 -8.58 10.58
N VAL A 159 27.83 -8.26 10.42
CA VAL A 159 27.06 -7.42 11.36
C VAL A 159 26.96 -8.08 12.73
N PHE A 160 26.60 -9.36 12.79
CA PHE A 160 26.44 -10.06 14.05
C PHE A 160 27.75 -10.09 14.86
N VAL A 161 28.87 -10.47 14.22
CA VAL A 161 30.17 -10.53 14.87
C VAL A 161 30.61 -9.16 15.34
N LYS A 162 30.49 -8.14 14.50
CA LYS A 162 30.87 -6.76 14.84
C LYS A 162 30.09 -6.22 16.05
N LEU A 163 28.77 -6.42 16.08
CA LEU A 163 27.93 -5.99 17.20
C LEU A 163 28.27 -6.75 18.49
N TYR A 164 28.59 -8.06 18.36
CA TYR A 164 29.01 -8.88 19.50
C TYR A 164 30.34 -8.40 20.08
N ASP A 165 31.34 -8.16 19.25
CA ASP A 165 32.66 -7.66 19.66
C ASP A 165 32.58 -6.28 20.31
N GLU A 166 31.62 -5.43 19.88
CA GLU A 166 31.36 -4.13 20.49
C GLU A 166 30.48 -4.23 21.76
N GLY A 167 30.04 -5.42 22.16
CA GLY A 167 29.19 -5.65 23.35
C GLY A 167 27.76 -5.15 23.17
N LEU A 168 27.30 -4.93 21.92
CA LEU A 168 25.93 -4.52 21.57
C LEU A 168 25.01 -5.72 21.36
N ILE A 169 25.56 -6.90 21.00
CA ILE A 169 24.82 -8.16 21.05
C ILE A 169 25.19 -8.91 22.32
N TYR A 170 24.19 -9.42 23.01
CA TYR A 170 24.38 -10.26 24.21
C TYR A 170 23.35 -11.39 24.23
N ARG A 171 23.66 -12.46 24.99
CA ARG A 171 22.73 -13.54 25.28
C ARG A 171 22.35 -13.51 26.75
N GLY A 172 21.06 -13.53 27.06
CA GLY A 172 20.58 -13.43 28.44
C GLY A 172 19.12 -13.85 28.60
N ASN A 173 18.74 -14.07 29.85
CA ASN A 173 17.34 -14.32 30.22
C ASN A 173 16.62 -12.97 30.33
N ARG A 174 15.62 -12.78 29.46
CA ARG A 174 14.78 -11.59 29.44
C ARG A 174 13.34 -11.99 29.15
N MET A 175 12.45 -11.10 29.50
CA MET A 175 11.04 -11.23 29.09
C MET A 175 10.93 -11.13 27.58
N VAL A 176 10.26 -12.09 26.96
CA VAL A 176 9.97 -12.13 25.53
C VAL A 176 8.50 -12.46 25.29
N ASN A 177 7.97 -12.03 24.17
CA ASN A 177 6.71 -12.50 23.67
C ASN A 177 6.91 -13.88 23.04
N TRP A 178 6.24 -14.89 23.56
CA TRP A 178 6.38 -16.26 23.07
C TRP A 178 5.09 -16.74 22.41
N CYS A 179 5.18 -17.29 21.22
CA CYS A 179 4.05 -17.95 20.56
C CYS A 179 4.10 -19.46 20.82
N PRO A 180 3.19 -20.03 21.64
CA PRO A 180 3.23 -21.46 21.95
C PRO A 180 2.89 -22.36 20.77
N HIS A 181 2.10 -21.86 19.79
CA HIS A 181 1.79 -22.60 18.56
C HIS A 181 2.95 -22.64 17.56
N CYS A 182 3.61 -21.50 17.33
CA CYS A 182 4.78 -21.42 16.45
C CYS A 182 6.06 -21.92 17.16
N ASN A 183 6.00 -22.08 18.47
CA ASN A 183 7.09 -22.47 19.34
C ASN A 183 8.36 -21.64 19.17
N THR A 184 8.20 -20.32 19.15
CA THR A 184 9.28 -19.34 18.95
C THR A 184 8.96 -18.01 19.62
N SER A 185 10.03 -17.27 19.96
CA SER A 185 9.91 -15.87 20.35
C SER A 185 9.48 -15.02 19.16
N ILE A 186 8.73 -13.95 19.43
CA ILE A 186 8.37 -12.90 18.47
C ILE A 186 8.71 -11.53 19.07
N SER A 187 8.99 -10.56 18.21
CA SER A 187 9.29 -9.20 18.66
C SER A 187 8.00 -8.44 19.02
N ASP A 188 8.12 -7.37 19.82
CA ASP A 188 6.95 -6.52 20.18
C ASP A 188 6.18 -6.03 18.94
N ALA A 189 6.88 -5.77 17.85
CA ALA A 189 6.30 -5.35 16.61
C ALA A 189 5.44 -6.44 15.92
N GLU A 190 5.70 -7.73 16.20
CA GLU A 190 5.00 -8.88 15.62
C GLU A 190 3.77 -9.30 16.46
N VAL A 191 3.45 -8.53 17.51
CA VAL A 191 2.26 -8.74 18.35
C VAL A 191 1.11 -7.91 17.78
N GLU A 192 0.03 -8.55 17.41
CA GLU A 192 -1.25 -7.91 17.08
C GLU A 192 -2.15 -7.94 18.31
N TYR A 193 -2.95 -6.89 18.51
CA TYR A 193 -3.86 -6.82 19.64
C TYR A 193 -5.29 -7.02 19.15
N GLU A 194 -5.98 -7.98 19.78
CA GLU A 194 -7.38 -8.30 19.51
C GLU A 194 -8.22 -8.07 20.78
N GLU A 195 -9.34 -7.32 20.64
CA GLU A 195 -10.28 -7.17 21.74
C GLU A 195 -10.97 -8.51 22.03
N LYS A 196 -10.78 -9.04 23.24
CA LYS A 196 -11.39 -10.30 23.69
C LYS A 196 -12.24 -10.11 24.94
N GLU A 197 -13.31 -10.88 25.02
CA GLU A 197 -14.12 -10.99 26.23
C GLU A 197 -13.39 -11.86 27.25
N SER A 198 -13.23 -11.36 28.45
CA SER A 198 -12.55 -11.98 29.56
C SER A 198 -13.22 -11.56 30.88
N ASN A 199 -12.55 -11.84 31.98
CA ASN A 199 -12.99 -11.40 33.29
C ASN A 199 -11.83 -10.77 34.07
N PHE A 200 -12.18 -9.98 35.05
CA PHE A 200 -11.26 -9.48 36.04
C PHE A 200 -11.60 -10.21 37.34
N TRP A 201 -10.70 -11.09 37.77
CA TRP A 201 -10.88 -11.91 38.96
C TRP A 201 -10.30 -11.19 40.16
N HIS A 202 -11.14 -10.88 41.15
CA HIS A 202 -10.76 -10.28 42.43
C HIS A 202 -10.42 -11.38 43.45
N LEU A 203 -9.11 -11.49 43.73
CA LEU A 203 -8.57 -12.53 44.62
C LEU A 203 -8.27 -11.98 46.01
N LEU A 204 -8.39 -12.83 47.03
CA LEU A 204 -8.13 -12.51 48.42
C LEU A 204 -6.91 -13.29 48.90
N TYR A 205 -5.78 -12.59 49.11
CA TYR A 205 -4.58 -13.16 49.74
C TYR A 205 -4.58 -12.84 51.24
N THR A 206 -4.25 -13.83 52.06
CA THR A 206 -4.24 -13.61 53.54
C THR A 206 -2.89 -13.06 53.95
N VAL A 207 -2.85 -11.90 54.59
CA VAL A 207 -1.65 -11.36 55.24
C VAL A 207 -1.32 -12.20 56.46
N LYS A 208 -0.09 -12.74 56.47
CA LYS A 208 0.37 -13.70 57.50
C LYS A 208 0.38 -13.10 58.89
N GLU A 209 0.91 -11.88 59.02
CA GLU A 209 1.15 -11.20 60.27
C GLU A 209 -0.15 -10.65 60.92
N THR A 210 -1.10 -10.20 60.10
CA THR A 210 -2.34 -9.57 60.60
C THR A 210 -3.57 -10.45 60.45
N GLY A 211 -3.55 -11.45 59.56
CA GLY A 211 -4.70 -12.29 59.23
C GLY A 211 -5.74 -11.59 58.33
N GLU A 212 -5.52 -10.35 57.94
CA GLU A 212 -6.43 -9.63 57.04
C GLU A 212 -6.39 -10.16 55.64
N LYS A 213 -7.46 -9.95 54.88
CA LYS A 213 -7.61 -10.35 53.49
C LYS A 213 -7.20 -9.17 52.60
N LEU A 214 -6.08 -9.27 51.90
CA LEU A 214 -5.63 -8.30 50.93
C LEU A 214 -6.22 -8.61 49.55
N GLU A 215 -6.98 -7.66 49.02
CA GLU A 215 -7.65 -7.83 47.72
C GLU A 215 -6.74 -7.37 46.59
N LEU A 216 -6.62 -8.21 45.58
CA LEU A 216 -5.95 -7.90 44.31
C LEU A 216 -6.80 -8.42 43.15
N ALA A 217 -6.57 -7.89 41.94
CA ALA A 217 -7.35 -8.30 40.80
C ALA A 217 -6.43 -8.66 39.63
N THR A 218 -6.81 -9.67 38.83
CA THR A 218 -6.02 -10.17 37.71
C THR A 218 -6.90 -10.62 36.55
N THR A 219 -6.42 -10.46 35.33
CA THR A 219 -7.00 -11.05 34.12
C THR A 219 -6.43 -12.45 33.81
N ARG A 220 -5.36 -12.87 34.52
CA ARG A 220 -4.62 -14.11 34.27
C ARG A 220 -4.40 -14.91 35.57
N PRO A 221 -5.48 -15.50 36.15
CA PRO A 221 -5.37 -16.25 37.40
C PRO A 221 -4.46 -17.49 37.29
N GLU A 222 -4.26 -18.05 36.09
CA GLU A 222 -3.35 -19.20 35.86
C GLU A 222 -1.89 -18.88 36.17
N THR A 223 -1.48 -17.60 36.10
CA THR A 223 -0.08 -17.21 36.40
C THR A 223 0.20 -17.11 37.89
N MET A 224 -0.83 -17.06 38.74
CA MET A 224 -0.67 -16.83 40.18
C MET A 224 0.23 -17.86 40.89
N LEU A 225 0.30 -19.08 40.38
CA LEU A 225 1.21 -20.10 40.95
C LEU A 225 2.69 -19.67 40.90
N GLY A 226 3.03 -18.75 40.01
CA GLY A 226 4.36 -18.16 39.87
C GLY A 226 4.52 -16.83 40.58
N ASP A 227 3.57 -16.40 41.41
CA ASP A 227 3.69 -15.15 42.16
C ASP A 227 4.84 -15.25 43.18
N THR A 228 5.64 -14.21 43.20
CA THR A 228 6.83 -14.13 44.10
C THR A 228 6.77 -12.94 45.05
N ALA A 229 5.83 -12.02 44.84
CA ALA A 229 5.53 -10.92 45.73
C ALA A 229 4.11 -10.36 45.47
N VAL A 230 3.67 -9.47 46.33
CA VAL A 230 2.56 -8.56 46.13
C VAL A 230 3.11 -7.14 46.25
N ALA A 231 2.81 -6.26 45.31
CA ALA A 231 3.23 -4.87 45.35
C ALA A 231 2.11 -3.96 45.87
N ILE A 232 2.49 -3.00 46.71
CA ILE A 232 1.68 -1.88 47.17
C ILE A 232 2.46 -0.59 46.98
N ASN A 233 1.78 0.55 46.91
CA ASN A 233 2.45 1.85 46.88
C ASN A 233 2.87 2.27 48.30
N ALA A 234 4.11 2.73 48.50
CA ALA A 234 4.65 3.14 49.78
C ALA A 234 3.85 4.29 50.42
N ASP A 235 3.24 5.14 49.60
CA ASP A 235 2.49 6.33 50.07
C ASP A 235 0.99 6.04 50.25
N ASP A 236 0.49 4.86 49.87
CA ASP A 236 -0.90 4.50 49.99
C ASP A 236 -1.31 4.35 51.46
N PRO A 237 -2.19 5.23 51.99
CA PRO A 237 -2.55 5.20 53.37
C PRO A 237 -3.34 3.94 53.80
N ARG A 238 -3.94 3.25 52.83
CA ARG A 238 -4.70 2.03 53.06
C ARG A 238 -3.80 0.88 53.51
N TYR A 239 -2.55 0.86 53.06
CA TYR A 239 -1.64 -0.31 53.16
C TYR A 239 -0.32 0.00 53.89
N LYS A 240 -0.11 1.21 54.41
CA LYS A 240 1.12 1.59 55.17
C LYS A 240 1.47 0.61 56.29
N HIS A 241 0.48 0.08 56.96
CA HIS A 241 0.63 -0.89 58.06
C HIS A 241 1.11 -2.28 57.61
N LEU A 242 1.09 -2.56 56.30
CA LEU A 242 1.54 -3.82 55.71
C LEU A 242 2.98 -3.80 55.18
N HIS A 243 3.69 -2.69 55.35
CA HIS A 243 5.08 -2.62 54.92
C HIS A 243 5.93 -3.68 55.65
N GLY A 244 6.64 -4.51 54.86
CA GLY A 244 7.46 -5.61 55.40
C GLY A 244 6.73 -6.84 55.86
N CYS A 245 5.40 -6.88 55.66
CA CYS A 245 4.59 -8.08 55.90
C CYS A 245 4.65 -9.06 54.72
N HIS A 246 4.08 -10.26 54.93
CA HIS A 246 4.00 -11.31 53.89
C HIS A 246 2.52 -11.70 53.71
N VAL A 247 2.25 -12.22 52.49
CA VAL A 247 0.96 -12.85 52.19
C VAL A 247 1.14 -14.34 51.99
N ILE A 248 0.09 -15.10 52.30
CA ILE A 248 0.02 -16.53 51.95
C ILE A 248 -0.60 -16.67 50.57
N LEU A 249 0.18 -17.17 49.61
CA LEU A 249 -0.28 -17.47 48.28
C LEU A 249 -1.31 -18.60 48.31
N PRO A 250 -2.56 -18.37 47.85
CA PRO A 250 -3.57 -19.44 47.82
C PRO A 250 -3.12 -20.68 47.06
N ILE A 251 -3.76 -21.80 47.31
CA ILE A 251 -3.46 -23.12 46.69
C ILE A 251 -2.08 -23.68 47.11
N LEU A 252 -1.01 -22.90 46.93
CA LEU A 252 0.36 -23.36 47.27
C LEU A 252 0.69 -23.24 48.77
N ASN A 253 -0.03 -22.44 49.53
CA ASN A 253 0.21 -22.08 50.93
C ASN A 253 1.67 -21.60 51.16
N LYS A 254 2.23 -20.92 50.18
CA LYS A 254 3.61 -20.36 50.19
C LYS A 254 3.58 -18.93 50.69
N GLU A 255 4.55 -18.56 51.53
CA GLU A 255 4.76 -17.18 51.97
C GLU A 255 5.49 -16.42 50.87
N ILE A 256 4.97 -15.23 50.52
CA ILE A 256 5.60 -14.28 49.59
C ILE A 256 5.56 -12.86 50.20
N PRO A 257 6.58 -12.02 50.00
CA PRO A 257 6.67 -10.69 50.60
C PRO A 257 5.68 -9.69 49.98
N ILE A 258 5.29 -8.70 50.78
CA ILE A 258 4.69 -7.47 50.31
C ILE A 258 5.83 -6.46 50.06
N VAL A 259 5.98 -5.99 48.82
CA VAL A 259 6.99 -5.02 48.42
C VAL A 259 6.34 -3.65 48.12
N CYS A 260 7.10 -2.59 48.39
CA CYS A 260 6.67 -1.22 48.10
C CYS A 260 7.25 -0.79 46.74
N ASP A 261 6.40 -0.57 45.76
CA ASP A 261 6.81 -0.21 44.42
C ASP A 261 5.79 0.74 43.74
N GLU A 262 6.28 1.73 43.02
CA GLU A 262 5.45 2.70 42.28
C GLU A 262 4.61 2.07 41.18
N HIS A 263 4.92 0.83 40.74
CA HIS A 263 4.11 0.06 39.83
C HIS A 263 2.68 -0.16 40.36
N ALA A 264 2.50 -0.28 41.67
CA ALA A 264 1.18 -0.30 42.30
C ALA A 264 0.59 1.11 42.37
N ASP A 265 -0.21 1.47 41.37
CA ASP A 265 -0.88 2.78 41.28
C ASP A 265 -2.04 2.85 42.28
N MET A 266 -1.89 3.68 43.34
CA MET A 266 -2.89 3.85 44.39
C MET A 266 -4.22 4.47 43.92
N THR A 267 -4.26 5.01 42.68
CA THR A 267 -5.47 5.60 42.08
C THR A 267 -6.25 4.61 41.25
N LYS A 268 -5.70 3.42 40.99
CA LYS A 268 -6.30 2.39 40.14
C LYS A 268 -6.72 1.15 40.93
N GLY A 269 -7.94 0.72 40.73
CA GLY A 269 -8.49 -0.52 41.29
C GLY A 269 -8.26 -0.64 42.80
N THR A 270 -7.77 -1.80 43.24
CA THR A 270 -7.46 -2.05 44.64
C THR A 270 -6.20 -1.31 45.14
N GLY A 271 -5.33 -0.85 44.24
CA GLY A 271 -3.99 -0.33 44.59
C GLY A 271 -2.98 -1.43 44.96
N VAL A 272 -3.33 -2.68 44.77
CA VAL A 272 -2.53 -3.88 45.07
C VAL A 272 -2.33 -4.69 43.80
N VAL A 273 -1.10 -5.07 43.52
CA VAL A 273 -0.75 -5.82 42.29
C VAL A 273 -0.01 -7.10 42.69
N LYS A 274 -0.42 -8.24 42.13
CA LYS A 274 0.37 -9.47 42.23
C LYS A 274 1.62 -9.34 41.34
N ILE A 275 2.72 -9.89 41.75
CA ILE A 275 3.99 -9.82 40.99
C ILE A 275 4.42 -11.22 40.57
N THR A 276 4.34 -11.46 39.24
CA THR A 276 4.71 -12.74 38.59
C THR A 276 5.85 -12.48 37.59
N PRO A 277 7.08 -12.33 38.02
CA PRO A 277 8.20 -11.87 37.16
C PRO A 277 8.47 -12.75 35.94
N ALA A 278 8.05 -13.98 35.92
CA ALA A 278 8.25 -14.90 34.79
C ALA A 278 7.23 -14.71 33.65
N HIS A 279 6.08 -14.04 33.89
CA HIS A 279 4.91 -14.07 32.99
C HIS A 279 4.25 -12.72 32.73
N ASP A 280 4.82 -11.62 33.22
CA ASP A 280 4.40 -10.26 32.92
C ASP A 280 5.62 -9.34 32.77
N PRO A 281 5.69 -8.50 31.72
CA PRO A 281 6.84 -7.61 31.50
C PRO A 281 7.06 -6.55 32.59
N ASN A 282 5.99 -6.02 33.17
CA ASN A 282 6.09 -5.02 34.24
C ASN A 282 6.49 -5.68 35.57
N ASP A 283 5.91 -6.83 35.85
CA ASP A 283 6.26 -7.64 37.02
C ASP A 283 7.72 -8.10 36.98
N PHE A 284 8.26 -8.38 35.78
CA PHE A 284 9.67 -8.70 35.59
C PHE A 284 10.57 -7.55 36.04
N GLU A 285 10.26 -6.30 35.68
CA GLU A 285 11.02 -5.13 36.10
C GLU A 285 10.92 -4.89 37.63
N VAL A 286 9.73 -5.09 38.22
CA VAL A 286 9.56 -5.07 39.68
C VAL A 286 10.43 -6.16 40.33
N GLY A 287 10.41 -7.36 39.76
CA GLY A 287 11.23 -8.49 40.18
C GLY A 287 12.72 -8.17 40.21
N LEU A 288 13.25 -7.51 39.17
CA LEU A 288 14.64 -7.06 39.12
C LEU A 288 14.95 -6.01 40.20
N ARG A 289 14.09 -5.00 40.37
CA ARG A 289 14.30 -3.94 41.36
C ARG A 289 14.32 -4.45 42.80
N HIS A 290 13.48 -5.45 43.08
CA HIS A 290 13.36 -6.03 44.42
C HIS A 290 14.10 -7.36 44.60
N ASN A 291 14.89 -7.79 43.57
CA ASN A 291 15.64 -9.05 43.58
C ASN A 291 14.78 -10.27 43.91
N LEU A 292 13.54 -10.30 43.32
CA LEU A 292 12.59 -11.39 43.55
C LEU A 292 12.96 -12.62 42.70
N PRO A 293 12.63 -13.86 43.16
CA PRO A 293 12.76 -15.05 42.34
C PRO A 293 11.91 -14.98 41.07
N ILE A 294 12.43 -15.46 39.96
CA ILE A 294 11.70 -15.62 38.72
C ILE A 294 11.24 -17.08 38.62
N VAL A 295 9.96 -17.34 38.71
CA VAL A 295 9.36 -18.69 38.78
C VAL A 295 8.47 -18.93 37.57
N ARG A 296 8.96 -19.78 36.64
CA ARG A 296 8.24 -20.19 35.44
C ARG A 296 7.23 -21.30 35.73
N THR A 297 5.99 -21.11 35.23
CA THR A 297 4.88 -22.05 35.41
C THR A 297 4.41 -22.69 34.11
N PHE A 298 4.91 -22.21 32.94
CA PHE A 298 4.55 -22.73 31.62
C PHE A 298 5.76 -23.33 30.90
N THR A 299 5.49 -24.35 30.12
CA THR A 299 6.40 -24.90 29.09
C THR A 299 6.34 -24.02 27.82
N TYR A 300 7.27 -24.22 26.92
CA TYR A 300 7.32 -23.46 25.65
C TYR A 300 6.14 -23.77 24.70
N ASP A 301 5.52 -24.92 24.84
CA ASP A 301 4.32 -25.30 24.08
C ASP A 301 2.98 -24.86 24.76
N GLY A 302 3.07 -24.04 25.83
CA GLY A 302 1.91 -23.40 26.47
C GLY A 302 1.13 -24.32 27.44
N HIS A 303 1.79 -25.31 28.00
CA HIS A 303 1.22 -26.17 29.04
C HIS A 303 1.82 -25.83 30.41
N MET A 304 1.07 -26.09 31.48
CA MET A 304 1.57 -25.93 32.85
C MET A 304 2.70 -26.91 33.13
N THR A 305 3.79 -26.43 33.76
CA THR A 305 4.96 -27.25 34.11
C THR A 305 4.64 -28.27 35.16
N GLY A 306 5.29 -29.43 35.06
CA GLY A 306 5.12 -30.54 36.01
C GLY A 306 6.42 -30.95 36.67
N LYS A 307 6.36 -32.09 37.39
CA LYS A 307 7.47 -32.64 38.14
C LYS A 307 8.72 -32.92 37.27
N ALA A 308 8.51 -33.45 36.06
CA ALA A 308 9.61 -33.75 35.13
C ALA A 308 10.34 -32.47 34.67
N ASP A 309 9.62 -31.41 34.41
CA ASP A 309 10.20 -30.11 34.00
C ASP A 309 11.04 -29.51 35.14
N LYS A 310 10.51 -29.59 36.37
CA LYS A 310 11.24 -29.15 37.58
C LYS A 310 12.51 -29.97 37.80
N GLU A 311 12.44 -31.29 37.78
CA GLU A 311 13.58 -32.18 37.98
C GLU A 311 14.68 -31.92 36.96
N PHE A 312 14.30 -31.69 35.69
CA PHE A 312 15.24 -31.36 34.62
C PHE A 312 15.92 -29.98 34.87
N ALA A 313 15.17 -28.97 35.25
CA ALA A 313 15.72 -27.63 35.57
C ALA A 313 16.67 -27.69 36.78
N ASP A 314 16.30 -28.44 37.84
CA ASP A 314 17.11 -28.62 39.05
C ASP A 314 18.41 -29.39 38.74
N GLU A 315 18.39 -30.34 37.79
CA GLU A 315 19.58 -31.07 37.34
C GLU A 315 20.54 -30.14 36.59
N LEU A 316 20.02 -29.29 35.68
CA LEU A 316 20.84 -28.28 34.98
C LEU A 316 21.53 -27.34 35.95
N ARG A 317 20.84 -26.90 37.01
CA ARG A 317 21.43 -26.06 38.06
C ARG A 317 22.52 -26.81 38.84
N ARG A 318 22.24 -28.06 39.29
CA ARG A 318 23.20 -28.87 40.04
C ARG A 318 24.45 -29.20 39.22
N SER A 319 24.32 -29.41 37.92
CA SER A 319 25.44 -29.67 37.01
C SER A 319 26.22 -28.42 36.61
N GLY A 320 25.79 -27.22 37.06
CA GLY A 320 26.43 -25.95 36.69
C GLY A 320 26.19 -25.53 35.24
N LYS A 321 25.25 -26.17 34.52
CA LYS A 321 24.91 -25.86 33.13
C LYS A 321 23.86 -24.73 33.03
N ALA A 322 23.07 -24.50 34.10
CA ALA A 322 22.16 -23.35 34.16
C ALA A 322 22.93 -22.07 34.50
N SER A 323 22.55 -20.95 33.89
CA SER A 323 23.05 -19.62 34.27
C SER A 323 22.47 -19.20 35.63
N LYS A 324 23.12 -18.25 36.30
CA LYS A 324 22.67 -17.77 37.63
C LYS A 324 21.29 -17.08 37.57
N ASP A 325 20.95 -16.51 36.42
CA ASP A 325 19.71 -15.81 36.13
C ASP A 325 18.66 -16.71 35.46
N GLU A 326 18.88 -18.04 35.40
CA GLU A 326 17.90 -19.00 34.85
C GLU A 326 16.65 -19.04 35.72
N PRO A 327 15.42 -18.92 35.16
CA PRO A 327 14.16 -18.98 35.92
C PRO A 327 14.05 -20.31 36.70
N GLU A 328 13.49 -20.26 37.90
CA GLU A 328 13.02 -21.46 38.59
C GLU A 328 11.83 -22.06 37.83
N VAL A 329 11.72 -23.39 37.84
CA VAL A 329 10.59 -24.12 37.25
C VAL A 329 9.73 -24.71 38.38
N LEU A 330 8.47 -24.37 38.40
CA LEU A 330 7.51 -24.86 39.38
C LEU A 330 6.96 -26.23 38.92
N ASP A 331 6.74 -27.13 39.85
CA ASP A 331 5.82 -28.25 39.64
C ASP A 331 4.40 -27.77 40.00
N CYS A 332 3.57 -27.55 38.97
CA CYS A 332 2.20 -27.08 39.16
C CYS A 332 1.20 -28.17 39.65
N GLY A 333 1.72 -29.34 40.04
CA GLY A 333 0.96 -30.41 40.67
C GLY A 333 -0.20 -30.91 39.80
N LYS A 334 -1.42 -30.84 40.28
CA LYS A 334 -2.63 -31.31 39.56
C LYS A 334 -2.94 -30.55 38.28
N TYR A 335 -2.34 -29.40 38.07
CA TYR A 335 -2.55 -28.61 36.88
C TYR A 335 -1.50 -28.89 35.78
N ALA A 336 -0.43 -29.67 36.11
CA ALA A 336 0.62 -30.01 35.17
C ALA A 336 0.07 -30.65 33.90
N GLY A 337 0.59 -30.19 32.74
CA GLY A 337 0.18 -30.69 31.42
C GLY A 337 -1.15 -30.10 30.90
N MET A 338 -1.86 -29.30 31.68
CA MET A 338 -3.03 -28.52 31.18
C MET A 338 -2.54 -27.33 30.33
N THR A 339 -3.30 -27.00 29.32
CA THR A 339 -3.11 -25.71 28.63
C THR A 339 -3.38 -24.54 29.59
N THR A 340 -2.84 -23.35 29.29
CA THR A 340 -3.08 -22.15 30.13
C THR A 340 -4.56 -21.86 30.34
N LEU A 341 -5.41 -22.05 29.31
CA LEU A 341 -6.86 -21.84 29.40
C LEU A 341 -7.58 -22.92 30.25
N GLU A 342 -7.17 -24.18 30.16
CA GLU A 342 -7.71 -25.24 30.99
C GLU A 342 -7.31 -25.05 32.45
N ALA A 343 -6.04 -24.70 32.69
CA ALA A 343 -5.53 -24.39 34.02
C ALA A 343 -6.23 -23.19 34.64
N ARG A 344 -6.48 -22.11 33.87
CA ARG A 344 -7.28 -20.96 34.33
C ARG A 344 -8.63 -21.39 34.89
N LYS A 345 -9.37 -22.22 34.15
CA LYS A 345 -10.70 -22.71 34.61
C LYS A 345 -10.59 -23.54 35.86
N ALA A 346 -9.61 -24.42 35.95
CA ALA A 346 -9.41 -25.29 37.11
C ALA A 346 -8.95 -24.51 38.34
N ILE A 347 -8.04 -23.57 38.20
CA ILE A 347 -7.54 -22.69 39.28
C ILE A 347 -8.66 -21.78 39.80
N VAL A 348 -9.44 -21.15 38.90
CA VAL A 348 -10.58 -20.32 39.31
C VAL A 348 -11.56 -21.13 40.15
N LYS A 349 -11.88 -22.36 39.72
CA LYS A 349 -12.76 -23.23 40.50
C LYS A 349 -12.22 -23.54 41.90
N ASP A 350 -10.92 -23.88 42.01
CA ASP A 350 -10.31 -24.17 43.30
C ASP A 350 -10.24 -22.93 44.20
N LEU A 351 -10.07 -21.75 43.64
CA LEU A 351 -10.09 -20.48 44.35
C LEU A 351 -11.51 -20.15 44.85
N GLU A 352 -12.56 -20.44 44.06
CA GLU A 352 -13.96 -20.32 44.47
C GLU A 352 -14.27 -21.27 45.63
N ASP A 353 -13.94 -22.56 45.45
CA ASP A 353 -14.15 -23.61 46.47
C ASP A 353 -13.40 -23.31 47.77
N GLY A 354 -12.23 -22.68 47.70
CA GLY A 354 -11.41 -22.25 48.84
C GLY A 354 -11.82 -20.90 49.45
N GLY A 355 -12.79 -20.18 48.88
CA GLY A 355 -13.22 -18.86 49.36
C GLY A 355 -12.18 -17.74 49.15
N TYR A 356 -11.35 -17.84 48.13
CA TYR A 356 -10.32 -16.88 47.75
C TYR A 356 -10.77 -15.91 46.65
N ILE A 357 -11.95 -16.08 46.08
CA ILE A 357 -12.53 -15.12 45.12
C ILE A 357 -13.54 -14.23 45.84
N LYS A 358 -13.37 -12.92 45.73
CA LYS A 358 -14.33 -11.91 46.22
C LYS A 358 -15.45 -11.67 45.22
N CYS A 359 -15.09 -11.41 43.94
CA CYS A 359 -16.02 -11.23 42.83
C CYS A 359 -15.31 -11.46 41.48
N ILE A 360 -16.11 -11.62 40.43
CA ILE A 360 -15.66 -11.76 39.06
C ILE A 360 -16.40 -10.69 38.26
N GLU A 361 -15.65 -9.79 37.59
CA GLU A 361 -16.19 -8.71 36.77
C GLU A 361 -15.93 -9.00 35.29
N PRO A 362 -16.97 -8.99 34.44
CA PRO A 362 -16.75 -9.09 32.99
C PRO A 362 -15.86 -7.93 32.47
N LEU A 363 -14.86 -8.25 31.65
CA LEU A 363 -13.94 -7.29 31.10
C LEU A 363 -13.73 -7.56 29.60
N LYS A 364 -13.72 -6.49 28.81
CA LYS A 364 -13.19 -6.52 27.45
C LYS A 364 -11.84 -5.84 27.46
N HIS A 365 -10.83 -6.50 26.96
CA HIS A 365 -9.49 -5.94 26.90
C HIS A 365 -8.73 -6.47 25.69
N ASP A 366 -7.72 -5.72 25.29
CA ASP A 366 -6.83 -6.11 24.21
C ASP A 366 -5.89 -7.22 24.65
N VAL A 367 -5.91 -8.35 23.94
CA VAL A 367 -5.03 -9.50 24.14
C VAL A 367 -4.01 -9.53 22.99
N GLY A 368 -2.73 -9.63 23.33
CA GLY A 368 -1.69 -9.80 22.35
C GLY A 368 -1.78 -11.17 21.68
N THR A 369 -1.80 -11.18 20.35
CA THR A 369 -1.82 -12.37 19.51
C THR A 369 -0.64 -12.40 18.56
N CYS A 370 -0.23 -13.58 18.13
CA CYS A 370 0.80 -13.75 17.13
C CYS A 370 0.30 -13.28 15.77
N TYR A 371 0.96 -12.31 15.16
CA TYR A 371 0.59 -11.77 13.83
C TYR A 371 0.46 -12.84 12.73
N ARG A 372 1.01 -14.04 12.96
CA ARG A 372 1.08 -15.11 11.97
C ARG A 372 -0.01 -16.17 12.12
N CYS A 373 -0.23 -16.66 13.36
CA CYS A 373 -1.16 -17.75 13.64
C CYS A 373 -2.37 -17.34 14.50
N HIS A 374 -2.42 -16.07 14.94
CA HIS A 374 -3.47 -15.49 15.79
C HIS A 374 -3.68 -16.21 17.13
N THR A 375 -2.67 -17.01 17.56
CA THR A 375 -2.68 -17.61 18.90
C THR A 375 -2.28 -16.56 19.92
N ASP A 376 -2.91 -16.59 21.10
CA ASP A 376 -2.57 -15.72 22.21
C ASP A 376 -1.11 -15.90 22.60
N ILE A 377 -0.44 -14.79 22.85
CA ILE A 377 0.97 -14.75 23.22
C ILE A 377 1.10 -15.00 24.70
N GLU A 378 2.09 -15.80 25.07
CA GLU A 378 2.51 -16.01 26.44
C GLU A 378 3.80 -15.23 26.73
N PRO A 379 3.74 -14.08 27.43
CA PRO A 379 4.95 -13.43 27.91
C PRO A 379 5.69 -14.39 28.85
N MET A 380 6.98 -14.62 28.58
CA MET A 380 7.81 -15.50 29.44
C MET A 380 9.28 -15.12 29.42
N VAL A 381 9.97 -15.43 30.49
CA VAL A 381 11.42 -15.28 30.57
C VAL A 381 12.09 -16.43 29.83
N SER A 382 12.91 -16.09 28.85
CA SER A 382 13.65 -17.05 28.03
C SER A 382 15.06 -16.55 27.72
N LYS A 383 15.99 -17.48 27.52
CA LYS A 383 17.37 -17.18 27.18
C LYS A 383 17.53 -16.98 25.70
N GLN A 384 17.63 -15.73 25.29
CA GLN A 384 17.62 -15.32 23.89
C GLN A 384 18.83 -14.42 23.57
N TRP A 385 19.05 -14.15 22.29
CA TRP A 385 20.01 -13.18 21.81
C TRP A 385 19.33 -11.82 21.60
N PHE A 386 19.97 -10.74 22.06
CA PHE A 386 19.43 -9.39 22.02
C PHE A 386 20.42 -8.40 21.44
N VAL A 387 19.90 -7.37 20.77
CA VAL A 387 20.64 -6.16 20.38
C VAL A 387 20.27 -5.03 21.35
N LYS A 388 21.28 -4.38 21.95
CA LYS A 388 21.09 -3.15 22.73
C LYS A 388 20.72 -2.00 21.79
N MET A 389 19.52 -1.48 21.94
CA MET A 389 18.97 -0.48 21.01
C MET A 389 19.35 0.96 21.31
N ASP A 390 19.54 1.34 22.57
CA ASP A 390 19.82 2.74 22.95
C ASP A 390 20.97 3.39 22.16
N PRO A 391 22.15 2.71 21.99
CA PRO A 391 23.25 3.31 21.23
C PRO A 391 22.98 3.42 19.72
N LEU A 392 22.01 2.67 19.18
CA LEU A 392 21.63 2.67 17.77
C LEU A 392 20.49 3.65 17.49
N ALA A 393 19.59 3.83 18.45
CA ALA A 393 18.41 4.67 18.31
C ALA A 393 18.77 6.18 18.31
N GLY A 394 19.72 6.61 19.13
CA GLY A 394 20.10 8.03 19.23
C GLY A 394 20.48 8.65 17.88
N PRO A 395 21.50 8.13 17.18
CA PRO A 395 21.89 8.63 15.85
C PRO A 395 20.77 8.56 14.81
N ALA A 396 19.91 7.53 14.88
CA ALA A 396 18.80 7.35 13.96
C ALA A 396 17.69 8.40 14.15
N ILE A 397 17.41 8.77 15.41
CA ILE A 397 16.51 9.89 15.75
C ILE A 397 17.09 11.20 15.22
N GLU A 398 18.37 11.45 15.49
CA GLU A 398 19.05 12.69 15.11
C GLU A 398 19.05 12.91 13.58
N ALA A 399 19.31 11.90 12.79
CA ALA A 399 19.31 11.97 11.32
C ALA A 399 17.95 12.43 10.77
N VAL A 400 16.85 11.92 11.34
CA VAL A 400 15.49 12.33 10.92
C VAL A 400 15.12 13.72 11.48
N GLU A 401 15.58 14.09 12.68
CA GLU A 401 15.35 15.44 13.24
C GLU A 401 16.06 16.51 12.42
N LYS A 402 17.30 16.28 12.02
CA LYS A 402 18.11 17.18 11.17
C LYS A 402 17.59 17.28 9.74
N GLY A 403 16.76 16.33 9.28
CA GLY A 403 16.24 16.30 7.93
C GLY A 403 17.15 15.62 6.91
N ASP A 404 18.15 14.85 7.35
CA ASP A 404 18.97 13.99 6.50
C ASP A 404 18.11 12.91 5.85
N ILE A 405 17.01 12.52 6.51
CA ILE A 405 15.98 11.61 6.00
C ILE A 405 14.62 12.30 6.11
N LYS A 406 13.88 12.35 5.01
CA LYS A 406 12.56 12.97 4.92
C LYS A 406 11.47 11.91 4.78
N PHE A 407 10.33 12.12 5.45
CA PHE A 407 9.12 11.31 5.27
C PHE A 407 8.12 12.05 4.39
N VAL A 408 7.61 11.36 3.39
CA VAL A 408 6.52 11.86 2.54
C VAL A 408 5.31 10.93 2.71
N PRO A 409 4.19 11.42 3.31
CA PRO A 409 4.01 12.75 3.90
C PRO A 409 4.66 12.87 5.30
N ASP A 410 5.00 14.09 5.68
CA ASP A 410 5.74 14.42 6.92
C ASP A 410 5.06 13.90 8.20
N ARG A 411 3.73 13.73 8.20
CA ARG A 411 2.99 13.21 9.37
C ARG A 411 3.55 11.87 9.91
N PHE A 412 4.14 11.03 9.06
CA PHE A 412 4.72 9.74 9.46
C PHE A 412 6.07 9.86 10.17
N LYS A 413 6.74 11.01 10.09
CA LYS A 413 7.89 11.33 10.94
C LYS A 413 7.52 11.16 12.42
N LYS A 414 6.32 11.59 12.83
CA LYS A 414 5.85 11.43 14.21
C LYS A 414 5.74 9.96 14.62
N ASN A 415 5.24 9.10 13.74
CA ASN A 415 5.11 7.66 14.01
C ASN A 415 6.49 7.01 14.19
N TYR A 416 7.44 7.33 13.29
CA TYR A 416 8.83 6.88 13.38
C TYR A 416 9.48 7.34 14.69
N MET A 417 9.35 8.61 15.05
CA MET A 417 9.95 9.17 16.26
C MET A 417 9.37 8.55 17.54
N SER A 418 8.06 8.29 17.57
CA SER A 418 7.41 7.61 18.69
C SER A 418 7.94 6.19 18.87
N TRP A 419 8.09 5.46 17.76
CA TRP A 419 8.65 4.11 17.76
C TRP A 419 10.09 4.09 18.26
N MET A 420 10.96 4.95 17.70
CA MET A 420 12.38 4.98 18.04
C MET A 420 12.65 5.39 19.49
N ARG A 421 11.87 6.34 20.04
CA ARG A 421 11.98 6.77 21.44
C ARG A 421 11.46 5.75 22.44
N GLY A 422 10.54 4.89 22.03
CA GLY A 422 9.97 3.80 22.84
C GLY A 422 10.65 2.45 22.64
N THR A 423 11.73 2.39 21.85
CA THR A 423 12.37 1.11 21.52
C THR A 423 13.02 0.48 22.74
N ARG A 424 12.93 -0.85 22.84
CA ARG A 424 13.60 -1.68 23.84
C ARG A 424 14.65 -2.55 23.16
N ASP A 425 15.46 -3.27 23.94
CA ASP A 425 16.41 -4.24 23.41
C ASP A 425 15.69 -5.26 22.49
N TRP A 426 16.21 -5.40 21.29
CA TRP A 426 15.57 -6.21 20.25
C TRP A 426 15.98 -7.69 20.38
N CYS A 427 15.02 -8.58 20.64
CA CYS A 427 15.21 -10.02 20.59
C CYS A 427 15.37 -10.47 19.13
N ILE A 428 16.56 -11.00 18.82
CA ILE A 428 16.95 -11.39 17.44
C ILE A 428 16.98 -12.89 17.18
N SER A 429 16.87 -13.74 18.18
CA SER A 429 16.84 -15.20 17.99
C SER A 429 15.44 -15.73 17.77
N ARG A 430 15.32 -16.72 16.89
CA ARG A 430 14.10 -17.46 16.58
C ARG A 430 14.39 -18.96 16.58
N GLN A 431 13.51 -19.76 17.17
CA GLN A 431 13.62 -21.22 17.28
C GLN A 431 13.12 -21.89 15.99
N LEU A 432 13.68 -21.46 14.87
CA LEU A 432 13.32 -21.89 13.52
C LEU A 432 14.50 -22.62 12.85
N TRP A 433 14.22 -23.37 11.80
CA TRP A 433 15.25 -23.98 10.96
C TRP A 433 15.52 -23.16 9.69
N TRP A 434 14.52 -22.48 9.17
CA TRP A 434 14.63 -21.66 7.97
C TRP A 434 15.03 -20.21 8.30
N GLY A 435 16.22 -19.80 7.87
CA GLY A 435 16.76 -18.45 8.09
C GLY A 435 18.28 -18.46 8.30
N HIS A 436 18.83 -17.29 8.59
CA HIS A 436 20.25 -17.13 8.93
C HIS A 436 20.54 -17.75 10.29
N ARG A 437 21.22 -18.88 10.31
CA ARG A 437 21.60 -19.53 11.54
C ARG A 437 22.57 -18.64 12.33
N ILE A 438 22.35 -18.51 13.64
CA ILE A 438 23.17 -17.67 14.52
C ILE A 438 24.62 -18.14 14.47
N PRO A 439 25.59 -17.23 14.18
CA PRO A 439 27.00 -17.58 14.01
C PRO A 439 27.73 -17.62 15.35
N ALA A 440 27.23 -18.42 16.28
CA ALA A 440 27.78 -18.67 17.61
C ALA A 440 27.94 -20.18 17.84
N TRP A 441 29.02 -20.58 18.44
CA TRP A 441 29.35 -22.01 18.74
C TRP A 441 29.62 -22.16 20.21
N TYR A 442 29.15 -23.24 20.79
CA TYR A 442 29.31 -23.61 22.18
C TYR A 442 30.24 -24.80 22.28
N CYS A 443 31.26 -24.73 23.11
CA CYS A 443 32.16 -25.85 23.40
C CYS A 443 31.61 -26.63 24.59
N ASP A 444 31.27 -27.91 24.39
CA ASP A 444 30.75 -28.76 25.47
C ASP A 444 31.85 -29.09 26.52
N ASP A 445 33.15 -28.99 26.18
CA ASP A 445 34.25 -29.35 27.09
C ASP A 445 34.71 -28.19 27.99
N CYS A 446 34.78 -26.97 27.50
CA CYS A 446 35.22 -25.81 28.30
C CYS A 446 34.11 -24.77 28.57
N GLY A 447 32.93 -24.96 28.03
CA GLY A 447 31.78 -24.04 28.20
C GLY A 447 31.93 -22.69 27.49
N ALA A 448 33.01 -22.49 26.70
CA ALA A 448 33.21 -21.21 26.00
C ALA A 448 32.22 -21.03 24.85
N THR A 449 31.79 -19.78 24.65
CA THR A 449 31.02 -19.36 23.48
C THR A 449 31.97 -18.66 22.51
N THR A 450 31.97 -19.08 21.24
CA THR A 450 32.74 -18.45 20.17
C THR A 450 31.80 -17.90 19.12
N VAL A 451 31.90 -16.60 18.81
CA VAL A 451 31.20 -15.96 17.71
C VAL A 451 32.18 -15.78 16.54
N SER A 452 31.80 -16.19 15.34
CA SER A 452 32.70 -16.19 14.18
C SER A 452 31.99 -15.89 12.86
N LYS A 453 32.68 -15.20 11.94
CA LYS A 453 32.20 -14.95 10.57
C LYS A 453 32.20 -16.24 9.71
N SER A 454 33.05 -17.19 10.04
CA SER A 454 33.18 -18.49 9.37
C SER A 454 32.83 -19.63 10.32
N ASP A 455 32.44 -20.77 9.77
CA ASP A 455 32.17 -21.97 10.55
C ASP A 455 33.45 -22.47 11.22
N ILE A 456 33.33 -22.90 12.47
CA ILE A 456 34.46 -23.44 13.22
C ILE A 456 34.28 -24.95 13.43
N THR A 457 35.37 -25.68 13.37
CA THR A 457 35.42 -27.15 13.60
C THR A 457 36.07 -27.52 14.91
N ALA A 458 36.74 -26.56 15.57
CA ALA A 458 37.37 -26.72 16.86
C ALA A 458 37.25 -25.45 17.71
N CYS A 459 37.16 -25.61 19.01
CA CYS A 459 37.12 -24.53 19.97
C CYS A 459 38.44 -23.74 19.99
N PRO A 460 38.44 -22.42 19.73
CA PRO A 460 39.66 -21.63 19.76
C PRO A 460 40.23 -21.44 21.17
N HIS A 461 39.43 -21.70 22.23
CA HIS A 461 39.87 -21.57 23.63
C HIS A 461 40.56 -22.81 24.19
N CYS A 462 40.10 -24.03 23.80
CA CYS A 462 40.65 -25.25 24.36
C CYS A 462 41.08 -26.31 23.31
N GLY A 463 40.89 -26.04 22.02
CA GLY A 463 41.26 -26.95 20.93
C GLY A 463 40.30 -28.14 20.71
N SER A 464 39.27 -28.29 21.52
CA SER A 464 38.29 -29.37 21.40
C SER A 464 37.50 -29.30 20.11
N SER A 465 37.29 -30.47 19.48
CA SER A 465 36.33 -30.59 18.35
C SER A 465 34.88 -30.72 18.79
N ASN A 466 34.60 -30.72 20.10
CA ASN A 466 33.23 -30.87 20.63
C ASN A 466 32.52 -29.50 20.69
N VAL A 467 32.31 -28.91 19.51
CA VAL A 467 31.68 -27.61 19.33
C VAL A 467 30.38 -27.78 18.58
N LYS A 468 29.34 -27.06 19.04
CA LYS A 468 27.99 -27.07 18.44
C LYS A 468 27.53 -25.63 18.11
N GLN A 469 27.11 -25.45 16.88
CA GLN A 469 26.54 -24.16 16.49
C GLN A 469 25.18 -23.97 17.14
N ASP A 470 24.86 -22.73 17.50
CA ASP A 470 23.55 -22.33 18.02
C ASP A 470 22.43 -22.89 17.10
N PRO A 471 21.39 -23.53 17.65
CA PRO A 471 20.33 -24.15 16.85
C PRO A 471 19.38 -23.10 16.25
N ASP A 472 19.32 -21.89 16.82
CA ASP A 472 18.38 -20.84 16.45
C ASP A 472 18.83 -20.11 15.20
N THR A 473 17.87 -19.46 14.57
CA THR A 473 18.10 -18.54 13.44
C THR A 473 17.84 -17.09 13.88
N LEU A 474 18.36 -16.15 13.10
CA LEU A 474 18.10 -14.73 13.29
C LEU A 474 16.71 -14.36 12.82
N ASP A 475 16.13 -13.35 13.46
CA ASP A 475 14.95 -12.64 13.01
C ASP A 475 15.12 -12.19 11.55
N THR A 476 14.09 -12.38 10.72
CA THR A 476 14.11 -11.96 9.31
C THR A 476 14.45 -10.48 9.14
N TRP A 477 14.01 -9.64 10.09
CA TRP A 477 14.28 -8.21 10.08
C TRP A 477 15.75 -7.86 10.30
N PHE A 478 16.56 -8.79 10.81
CA PHE A 478 18.00 -8.59 10.98
C PHE A 478 18.72 -8.52 9.63
N SER A 479 18.37 -9.39 8.69
CA SER A 479 18.90 -9.36 7.32
C SER A 479 18.26 -8.27 6.47
N SER A 480 16.95 -8.07 6.59
CA SER A 480 16.19 -7.05 5.83
C SER A 480 16.65 -5.63 6.18
N ALA A 481 17.14 -5.39 7.40
CA ALA A 481 17.73 -4.11 7.83
C ALA A 481 18.98 -3.71 7.04
N LEU A 482 19.67 -4.66 6.43
CA LEU A 482 20.90 -4.43 5.68
C LEU A 482 20.65 -4.21 4.17
N TRP A 483 19.40 -4.34 3.74
CA TRP A 483 18.99 -4.41 2.34
C TRP A 483 19.54 -3.29 1.46
N PRO A 484 19.54 -1.99 1.86
CA PRO A 484 20.02 -0.90 1.01
C PRO A 484 21.50 -1.00 0.62
N PHE A 485 22.33 -1.68 1.41
CA PHE A 485 23.76 -1.76 1.17
C PHE A 485 24.26 -3.20 0.98
N SER A 486 23.64 -4.21 1.59
CA SER A 486 24.02 -5.61 1.37
C SER A 486 23.73 -6.07 -0.07
N THR A 487 22.65 -5.56 -0.67
CA THR A 487 22.31 -5.83 -2.08
C THR A 487 23.37 -5.30 -3.05
N LEU A 488 24.09 -4.26 -2.69
CA LEU A 488 25.14 -3.63 -3.47
C LEU A 488 26.54 -4.18 -3.15
N GLY A 489 26.60 -5.23 -2.31
CA GLY A 489 27.82 -6.01 -2.06
C GLY A 489 28.54 -5.72 -0.76
N TRP A 490 28.02 -4.84 0.12
CA TRP A 490 28.60 -4.69 1.47
C TRP A 490 28.65 -6.06 2.20
N PRO A 491 29.75 -6.41 2.94
CA PRO A 491 30.82 -5.55 3.45
C PRO A 491 31.97 -5.26 2.51
N GLU A 492 31.97 -5.80 1.29
CA GLU A 492 32.98 -5.46 0.30
C GLU A 492 32.82 -4.03 -0.20
N LYS A 493 33.90 -3.39 -0.59
CA LYS A 493 33.91 -2.11 -1.30
C LYS A 493 33.70 -2.35 -2.80
N THR A 494 32.46 -2.70 -3.18
CA THR A 494 32.15 -2.90 -4.59
C THR A 494 31.94 -1.58 -5.29
N ALA A 495 32.18 -1.54 -6.59
CA ALA A 495 31.94 -0.35 -7.40
C ALA A 495 30.45 0.02 -7.44
N ASP A 496 29.52 -0.93 -7.32
CA ASP A 496 28.09 -0.66 -7.21
C ASP A 496 27.73 0.02 -5.87
N LEU A 497 28.34 -0.44 -4.76
CA LEU A 497 28.15 0.21 -3.47
C LEU A 497 28.70 1.64 -3.44
N GLU A 498 29.86 1.89 -4.05
CA GLU A 498 30.46 3.22 -4.10
C GLU A 498 29.65 4.20 -4.96
N HIS A 499 29.01 3.70 -6.03
CA HIS A 499 28.28 4.52 -7.00
C HIS A 499 26.80 4.74 -6.65
N TYR A 500 26.08 3.67 -6.21
CA TYR A 500 24.62 3.68 -6.03
C TYR A 500 24.17 3.83 -4.57
N TYR A 501 25.09 3.81 -3.60
CA TYR A 501 24.75 4.01 -2.19
C TYR A 501 25.25 5.38 -1.66
N PRO A 502 24.42 6.14 -0.90
CA PRO A 502 23.08 5.85 -0.44
C PRO A 502 22.05 5.72 -1.56
N THR A 503 20.97 4.98 -1.31
CA THR A 503 19.81 4.97 -2.20
C THR A 503 19.04 6.30 -2.08
N ASN A 504 18.19 6.65 -3.04
CA ASN A 504 17.50 7.95 -3.02
C ASN A 504 16.15 7.87 -2.33
N THR A 505 15.29 6.98 -2.79
CA THR A 505 13.93 6.88 -2.27
C THR A 505 13.64 5.46 -1.82
N LEU A 506 13.11 5.33 -0.61
CA LEU A 506 12.49 4.11 -0.14
C LEU A 506 10.97 4.27 -0.25
N VAL A 507 10.30 3.36 -0.96
CA VAL A 507 8.84 3.32 -1.05
C VAL A 507 8.33 2.15 -0.22
N THR A 508 7.35 2.39 0.65
CA THR A 508 6.81 1.33 1.52
C THR A 508 5.46 1.70 2.14
N GLY A 509 4.73 0.70 2.64
CA GLY A 509 3.53 0.91 3.44
C GLY A 509 3.81 1.49 4.83
N TYR A 510 2.85 2.20 5.38
CA TYR A 510 2.99 2.80 6.72
C TYR A 510 3.07 1.74 7.84
N ASP A 511 2.60 0.54 7.61
CA ASP A 511 2.53 -0.55 8.58
C ASP A 511 3.89 -1.17 8.93
N ILE A 512 4.92 -0.95 8.10
CA ILE A 512 6.27 -1.47 8.33
C ILE A 512 7.32 -0.39 8.65
N ILE A 513 6.92 0.81 9.06
CA ILE A 513 7.84 1.88 9.48
C ILE A 513 8.71 1.40 10.66
N GLY A 514 8.09 0.85 11.70
CA GLY A 514 8.82 0.32 12.86
C GLY A 514 9.59 -0.95 12.57
N PHE A 515 9.07 -1.83 11.71
CA PHE A 515 9.68 -3.11 11.40
C PHE A 515 10.92 -2.99 10.50
N TRP A 516 10.82 -2.20 9.43
CA TRP A 516 11.80 -2.18 8.37
C TRP A 516 12.52 -0.85 8.23
N VAL A 517 11.78 0.26 8.10
CA VAL A 517 12.37 1.58 7.87
C VAL A 517 13.34 1.97 9.00
N SER A 518 12.88 1.84 10.26
CA SER A 518 13.70 2.16 11.43
C SER A 518 14.98 1.34 11.49
N ARG A 519 14.87 0.03 11.19
CA ARG A 519 16.01 -0.90 11.21
C ARG A 519 17.01 -0.61 10.11
N MET A 520 16.56 -0.26 8.90
CA MET A 520 17.48 0.16 7.83
C MET A 520 18.21 1.45 8.19
N ILE A 521 17.53 2.43 8.81
CA ILE A 521 18.13 3.71 9.18
C ILE A 521 19.27 3.51 10.17
N PHE A 522 19.01 2.86 11.32
CA PHE A 522 20.09 2.67 12.29
C PHE A 522 21.21 1.76 11.78
N SER A 523 20.89 0.75 10.95
CA SER A 523 21.91 -0.13 10.35
C SER A 523 22.77 0.62 9.34
N GLY A 524 22.18 1.42 8.44
CA GLY A 524 22.92 2.23 7.48
C GLY A 524 23.89 3.18 8.19
N LEU A 525 23.39 3.95 9.15
CA LEU A 525 24.22 4.86 9.96
C LEU A 525 25.34 4.13 10.70
N LYS A 526 25.05 2.97 11.30
CA LYS A 526 26.02 2.20 12.08
C LYS A 526 27.14 1.61 11.24
N TYR A 527 26.81 1.02 10.07
CA TYR A 527 27.77 0.22 9.32
C TYR A 527 28.43 0.96 8.17
N THR A 528 27.75 1.94 7.59
CA THR A 528 28.26 2.73 6.46
C THR A 528 28.61 4.18 6.84
N GLY A 529 28.14 4.67 8.00
CA GLY A 529 28.30 6.05 8.44
C GLY A 529 27.43 7.05 7.68
N LYS A 530 26.48 6.55 6.86
CA LYS A 530 25.57 7.37 6.04
C LYS A 530 24.13 6.96 6.25
N ALA A 531 23.21 7.91 6.09
CA ALA A 531 21.80 7.58 5.96
C ALA A 531 21.59 6.66 4.74
N PRO A 532 20.77 5.59 4.85
CA PRO A 532 20.63 4.61 3.78
C PRO A 532 19.82 5.12 2.58
N PHE A 533 19.03 6.17 2.75
CA PHE A 533 18.19 6.82 1.74
C PHE A 533 17.85 8.26 2.17
N ASP A 534 17.53 9.12 1.20
CA ASP A 534 17.18 10.53 1.46
C ASP A 534 15.71 10.71 1.80
N THR A 535 14.84 9.93 1.15
CA THR A 535 13.38 10.07 1.26
C THR A 535 12.70 8.74 1.51
N VAL A 536 11.74 8.74 2.43
CA VAL A 536 10.82 7.62 2.69
C VAL A 536 9.43 8.01 2.19
N LEU A 537 9.05 7.51 1.02
CA LEU A 537 7.72 7.68 0.45
C LEU A 537 6.79 6.61 1.02
N ILE A 538 5.84 7.07 1.81
CA ILE A 538 4.85 6.18 2.45
C ILE A 538 3.57 6.13 1.63
N HIS A 539 3.13 4.93 1.30
CA HIS A 539 1.80 4.69 0.74
C HIS A 539 0.84 4.07 1.75
N GLY A 540 -0.46 4.19 1.48
CA GLY A 540 -1.50 3.52 2.26
C GLY A 540 -1.75 2.08 1.81
N LEU A 541 -2.72 1.43 2.44
CA LEU A 541 -3.12 0.07 2.11
C LEU A 541 -4.17 0.07 1.00
N VAL A 542 -4.16 -0.98 0.18
CA VAL A 542 -5.23 -1.24 -0.78
C VAL A 542 -6.34 -2.00 -0.07
N ARG A 543 -7.54 -1.42 -0.11
CA ARG A 543 -8.77 -1.96 0.49
C ARG A 543 -9.75 -2.40 -0.60
N ASP A 544 -10.64 -3.32 -0.27
CA ASP A 544 -11.71 -3.71 -1.19
C ASP A 544 -12.73 -2.57 -1.43
N ALA A 545 -13.70 -2.78 -2.30
CA ALA A 545 -14.72 -1.77 -2.63
C ALA A 545 -15.53 -1.32 -1.41
N GLN A 546 -15.66 -2.15 -0.38
CA GLN A 546 -16.34 -1.85 0.89
C GLN A 546 -15.43 -1.15 1.90
N GLY A 547 -14.14 -0.97 1.59
CA GLY A 547 -13.15 -0.34 2.47
C GLY A 547 -12.53 -1.28 3.51
N ARG A 548 -12.72 -2.60 3.40
CA ARG A 548 -12.11 -3.59 4.30
C ARG A 548 -10.68 -3.91 3.85
N LYS A 549 -9.80 -4.22 4.81
CA LYS A 549 -8.45 -4.71 4.51
C LYS A 549 -8.55 -6.00 3.68
N MET A 550 -7.79 -6.08 2.59
CA MET A 550 -7.72 -7.31 1.80
C MET A 550 -6.88 -8.35 2.53
N SER A 551 -7.42 -9.55 2.67
CA SER A 551 -6.70 -10.69 3.26
C SER A 551 -7.15 -12.02 2.64
N LYS A 552 -6.26 -13.02 2.67
CA LYS A 552 -6.58 -14.37 2.20
C LYS A 552 -7.66 -15.03 3.08
N SER A 553 -7.68 -14.72 4.37
CA SER A 553 -8.65 -15.25 5.33
C SER A 553 -10.07 -14.74 5.09
N LEU A 554 -10.22 -13.50 4.62
CA LEU A 554 -11.51 -12.91 4.26
C LEU A 554 -11.97 -13.27 2.84
N GLY A 555 -11.10 -13.93 2.04
CA GLY A 555 -11.42 -14.30 0.66
C GLY A 555 -11.62 -13.10 -0.29
N ASN A 556 -11.21 -11.89 0.12
CA ASN A 556 -11.31 -10.66 -0.68
C ASN A 556 -9.95 -10.23 -1.27
N GLY A 557 -8.92 -11.07 -1.17
CA GLY A 557 -7.62 -10.83 -1.79
C GLY A 557 -7.69 -11.03 -3.30
N ILE A 558 -7.24 -10.04 -4.06
CA ILE A 558 -7.23 -10.07 -5.54
C ILE A 558 -5.80 -10.32 -6.01
N ASP A 559 -5.62 -11.30 -6.91
CA ASP A 559 -4.35 -11.52 -7.60
C ASP A 559 -4.19 -10.45 -8.70
N PRO A 560 -3.09 -9.68 -8.71
CA PRO A 560 -2.82 -8.74 -9.79
C PRO A 560 -2.86 -9.36 -11.20
N LEU A 561 -2.45 -10.62 -11.35
CA LEU A 561 -2.45 -11.30 -12.65
C LEU A 561 -3.86 -11.50 -13.20
N GLU A 562 -4.86 -11.77 -12.37
CA GLU A 562 -6.25 -11.89 -12.81
C GLU A 562 -6.77 -10.58 -13.42
N ILE A 563 -6.37 -9.46 -12.83
CA ILE A 563 -6.72 -8.13 -13.33
C ILE A 563 -5.96 -7.81 -14.62
N ILE A 564 -4.68 -8.15 -14.69
CA ILE A 564 -3.86 -7.97 -15.89
C ILE A 564 -4.43 -8.80 -17.06
N ASP A 565 -4.78 -10.04 -16.81
CA ASP A 565 -5.38 -10.92 -17.83
C ASP A 565 -6.72 -10.38 -18.38
N LYS A 566 -7.48 -9.67 -17.55
CA LYS A 566 -8.80 -9.12 -17.92
C LYS A 566 -8.69 -7.75 -18.57
N TYR A 567 -7.81 -6.87 -18.10
CA TYR A 567 -7.78 -5.46 -18.48
C TYR A 567 -6.45 -4.95 -19.03
N GLY A 568 -5.35 -5.68 -18.82
CA GLY A 568 -3.99 -5.29 -19.15
C GLY A 568 -3.23 -4.63 -17.98
N ALA A 569 -1.90 -4.70 -18.02
CA ALA A 569 -1.02 -4.15 -17.00
C ALA A 569 -1.11 -2.62 -16.91
N ASP A 570 -1.17 -1.93 -18.04
CA ASP A 570 -1.31 -0.47 -18.08
C ASP A 570 -2.58 0.02 -17.39
N ALA A 571 -3.71 -0.67 -17.58
CA ALA A 571 -4.96 -0.32 -16.92
C ALA A 571 -4.88 -0.49 -15.39
N LEU A 572 -4.23 -1.56 -14.92
CA LEU A 572 -3.99 -1.77 -13.48
C LEU A 572 -3.09 -0.68 -12.91
N ARG A 573 -1.93 -0.41 -13.53
CA ARG A 573 -0.95 0.59 -13.10
C ARG A 573 -1.56 1.99 -13.01
N PHE A 574 -2.28 2.39 -14.06
CA PHE A 574 -2.97 3.67 -14.10
C PHE A 574 -4.02 3.80 -12.99
N THR A 575 -4.79 2.74 -12.74
CA THR A 575 -5.78 2.70 -11.65
C THR A 575 -5.12 2.86 -10.27
N LEU A 576 -3.98 2.18 -10.04
CA LEU A 576 -3.25 2.23 -8.78
C LEU A 576 -2.58 3.60 -8.55
N ALA A 577 -2.19 4.30 -9.62
CA ALA A 577 -1.66 5.65 -9.54
C ALA A 577 -2.76 6.72 -9.38
N THR A 578 -3.92 6.52 -10.05
CA THR A 578 -5.03 7.49 -10.05
C THR A 578 -5.66 7.62 -8.66
N GLY A 579 -5.72 8.84 -8.14
CA GLY A 579 -6.27 9.14 -6.82
C GLY A 579 -5.38 8.64 -5.67
N ASN A 580 -4.16 8.20 -5.97
CA ASN A 580 -3.17 7.91 -4.94
C ASN A 580 -2.71 9.22 -4.29
N SER A 581 -2.84 9.28 -2.98
CA SER A 581 -2.30 10.37 -2.15
C SER A 581 -1.36 9.74 -1.12
N PRO A 582 -0.13 10.23 -0.98
CA PRO A 582 0.84 9.65 -0.08
C PRO A 582 0.28 9.38 1.32
N GLY A 583 0.46 8.16 1.81
CA GLY A 583 0.05 7.72 3.14
C GLY A 583 -1.45 7.49 3.36
N ASN A 584 -2.29 7.62 2.33
CA ASN A 584 -3.72 7.37 2.44
C ASN A 584 -4.09 6.02 1.83
N ASP A 585 -5.01 5.31 2.47
CA ASP A 585 -5.56 4.06 1.95
C ASP A 585 -6.37 4.32 0.67
N MET A 586 -6.33 3.39 -0.27
CA MET A 586 -7.11 3.45 -1.49
C MET A 586 -8.11 2.29 -1.59
N ARG A 587 -9.29 2.56 -2.15
CA ARG A 587 -10.27 1.53 -2.49
C ARG A 587 -10.07 1.06 -3.92
N PHE A 588 -10.00 -0.25 -4.08
CA PHE A 588 -9.87 -0.91 -5.37
C PHE A 588 -11.21 -1.49 -5.82
N SER A 589 -11.56 -1.29 -7.09
CA SER A 589 -12.72 -1.93 -7.72
C SER A 589 -12.50 -2.15 -9.22
N ASP A 590 -13.18 -3.15 -9.77
CA ASP A 590 -13.12 -3.49 -11.20
C ASP A 590 -13.58 -2.34 -12.10
N GLU A 591 -14.57 -1.55 -11.68
CA GLU A 591 -15.09 -0.42 -12.45
C GLU A 591 -14.03 0.66 -12.69
N ARG A 592 -13.15 0.88 -11.70
CA ARG A 592 -12.04 1.83 -11.85
C ARG A 592 -11.01 1.32 -12.87
N VAL A 593 -10.72 0.02 -12.87
CA VAL A 593 -9.80 -0.59 -13.85
C VAL A 593 -10.41 -0.54 -15.25
N GLU A 594 -11.71 -0.77 -15.37
CA GLU A 594 -12.43 -0.65 -16.64
C GLU A 594 -12.38 0.78 -17.19
N ALA A 595 -12.54 1.79 -16.34
CA ALA A 595 -12.39 3.20 -16.73
C ALA A 595 -10.96 3.48 -17.26
N SER A 596 -9.93 2.96 -16.59
CA SER A 596 -8.53 3.07 -17.04
C SER A 596 -8.27 2.39 -18.38
N ARG A 597 -8.87 1.20 -18.61
CA ARG A 597 -8.85 0.52 -19.92
C ARG A 597 -9.54 1.36 -21.01
N ASN A 598 -10.65 2.01 -20.68
CA ASN A 598 -11.36 2.88 -21.63
C ASN A 598 -10.54 4.13 -21.97
N PHE A 599 -9.78 4.65 -21.01
CA PHE A 599 -8.79 5.71 -21.24
C PHE A 599 -7.68 5.26 -22.20
N ALA A 600 -7.11 4.08 -22.00
CA ALA A 600 -6.15 3.48 -22.92
C ALA A 600 -6.71 3.39 -24.35
N ASN A 601 -7.94 2.92 -24.51
CA ASN A 601 -8.61 2.87 -25.82
C ASN A 601 -8.84 4.25 -26.44
N LYS A 602 -9.08 5.29 -25.63
CA LYS A 602 -9.21 6.69 -26.13
C LYS A 602 -7.89 7.17 -26.74
N ILE A 603 -6.78 6.95 -26.04
CA ILE A 603 -5.41 7.30 -26.52
C ILE A 603 -5.10 6.54 -27.82
N TRP A 604 -5.39 5.24 -27.83
CA TRP A 604 -5.20 4.39 -29.02
C TRP A 604 -5.94 4.91 -30.24
N ASN A 605 -7.21 5.30 -30.06
CA ASN A 605 -8.02 5.84 -31.16
C ASN A 605 -7.54 7.23 -31.61
N ALA A 606 -7.04 8.06 -30.70
CA ALA A 606 -6.41 9.33 -31.04
C ALA A 606 -5.16 9.13 -31.89
N ALA A 607 -4.29 8.19 -31.48
CA ALA A 607 -3.11 7.83 -32.24
C ALA A 607 -3.45 7.26 -33.63
N ARG A 608 -4.47 6.39 -33.72
CA ARG A 608 -4.95 5.88 -35.01
C ARG A 608 -5.43 7.01 -35.93
N PHE A 609 -6.20 7.96 -35.39
CA PHE A 609 -6.64 9.12 -36.16
C PHE A 609 -5.44 9.91 -36.71
N ILE A 610 -4.42 10.15 -35.91
CA ILE A 610 -3.21 10.84 -36.35
C ILE A 610 -2.53 10.05 -37.48
N LEU A 611 -2.25 8.77 -37.27
CA LEU A 611 -1.60 7.89 -38.25
C LEU A 611 -2.35 7.82 -39.60
N MET A 612 -3.68 7.81 -39.59
CA MET A 612 -4.50 7.82 -40.82
C MET A 612 -4.37 9.10 -41.63
N ASN A 613 -3.89 10.19 -41.03
CA ASN A 613 -3.67 11.48 -41.69
C ASN A 613 -2.20 11.76 -42.01
N LEU A 614 -1.26 10.88 -41.56
CA LEU A 614 0.15 10.98 -41.87
C LEU A 614 0.47 10.32 -43.24
N GLY A 615 1.51 10.82 -43.92
CA GLY A 615 2.07 10.22 -45.12
C GLY A 615 3.25 9.29 -44.79
N ASP A 616 3.88 8.74 -45.84
CA ASP A 616 5.04 7.82 -45.68
C ASP A 616 6.37 8.56 -45.35
N ASP A 617 6.45 9.86 -45.62
CA ASP A 617 7.67 10.67 -45.47
C ASP A 617 7.62 11.70 -44.30
N GLU A 618 6.86 11.37 -43.24
CA GLU A 618 6.74 12.29 -42.10
C GLU A 618 8.03 12.35 -41.27
N LYS A 619 8.36 13.54 -40.83
CA LYS A 619 9.55 13.83 -40.02
C LYS A 619 9.31 13.50 -38.53
N ALA A 620 10.40 13.29 -37.80
CA ALA A 620 10.39 13.22 -36.33
C ALA A 620 9.68 14.44 -35.72
N PRO A 621 9.13 14.33 -34.48
CA PRO A 621 8.37 15.38 -33.85
C PRO A 621 9.11 16.71 -33.82
N HIS A 622 8.53 17.75 -34.41
CA HIS A 622 9.09 19.12 -34.45
C HIS A 622 7.98 20.14 -34.42
N ILE A 623 8.32 21.37 -34.04
CA ILE A 623 7.40 22.50 -34.05
C ILE A 623 7.53 23.21 -35.40
N PRO A 624 6.47 23.27 -36.21
CA PRO A 624 6.49 23.89 -37.53
C PRO A 624 6.40 25.43 -37.44
N GLU A 625 6.76 26.10 -38.49
CA GLU A 625 6.50 27.52 -38.67
C GLU A 625 5.01 27.76 -39.05
N GLY A 626 4.47 28.96 -38.74
CA GLY A 626 3.14 29.36 -39.18
C GLY A 626 2.02 28.74 -38.36
N LEU A 627 2.20 28.61 -37.03
CA LEU A 627 1.24 28.13 -36.08
C LEU A 627 -0.06 28.92 -36.11
N ALA A 628 -1.21 28.25 -36.19
CA ALA A 628 -2.54 28.83 -36.05
C ALA A 628 -2.87 29.08 -34.57
N LEU A 629 -4.03 29.73 -34.30
CA LEU A 629 -4.49 30.04 -32.95
C LEU A 629 -4.60 28.80 -32.09
N GLU A 630 -5.24 27.74 -32.57
CA GLU A 630 -5.45 26.50 -31.89
C GLU A 630 -4.14 25.70 -31.67
N ASP A 631 -3.14 25.88 -32.55
CA ASP A 631 -1.82 25.25 -32.40
C ASP A 631 -1.06 25.87 -31.24
N LYS A 632 -1.03 27.20 -31.17
CA LYS A 632 -0.40 27.93 -30.08
C LYS A 632 -1.08 27.59 -28.74
N TRP A 633 -2.41 27.57 -28.75
CA TRP A 633 -3.19 27.19 -27.58
C TRP A 633 -2.84 25.80 -27.06
N ILE A 634 -2.83 24.77 -27.89
CA ILE A 634 -2.54 23.40 -27.44
C ILE A 634 -1.07 23.24 -27.02
N LEU A 635 -0.13 23.91 -27.71
CA LEU A 635 1.27 23.90 -27.37
C LEU A 635 1.53 24.57 -26.01
N SER A 636 0.83 25.67 -25.71
CA SER A 636 0.93 26.36 -24.42
C SER A 636 0.40 25.50 -23.29
N LEU A 637 -0.79 24.91 -23.44
CA LEU A 637 -1.36 24.00 -22.44
C LEU A 637 -0.52 22.73 -22.25
N TYR A 638 0.08 22.19 -23.33
CA TYR A 638 1.01 21.08 -23.22
C TYR A 638 2.29 21.50 -22.45
N ASN A 639 2.81 22.68 -22.70
CA ASN A 639 3.97 23.20 -22.01
C ASN A 639 3.73 23.39 -20.50
N ASP A 640 2.57 23.86 -20.11
CA ASP A 640 2.14 23.94 -18.71
C ASP A 640 1.97 22.54 -18.10
N LEU A 641 1.43 21.59 -18.88
CA LEU A 641 1.33 20.19 -18.45
C LEU A 641 2.71 19.60 -18.14
N VAL A 642 3.73 19.85 -18.96
CA VAL A 642 5.12 19.39 -18.73
C VAL A 642 5.61 19.85 -17.36
N LYS A 643 5.47 21.15 -17.08
CA LYS A 643 5.87 21.74 -15.80
C LYS A 643 5.09 21.12 -14.65
N ASP A 644 3.79 21.06 -14.76
CA ASP A 644 2.88 20.58 -13.74
C ASP A 644 3.09 19.11 -13.37
N VAL A 645 3.30 18.25 -14.38
CA VAL A 645 3.56 16.81 -14.17
C VAL A 645 4.95 16.63 -13.54
N THR A 646 5.95 17.35 -14.03
CA THR A 646 7.31 17.30 -13.47
C THR A 646 7.32 17.74 -12.00
N ASP A 647 6.71 18.89 -11.69
CA ASP A 647 6.61 19.40 -10.32
C ASP A 647 5.89 18.42 -9.39
N SER A 648 4.85 17.73 -9.89
CA SER A 648 4.11 16.73 -9.11
C SER A 648 4.95 15.48 -8.86
N LEU A 649 5.71 15.00 -9.85
CA LEU A 649 6.63 13.85 -9.69
C LEU A 649 7.75 14.15 -8.69
N GLU A 650 8.38 15.34 -8.78
CA GLU A 650 9.42 15.78 -7.84
C GLU A 650 8.92 15.93 -6.40
N LYS A 651 7.63 16.20 -6.21
CA LYS A 651 6.98 16.27 -4.89
C LYS A 651 6.37 14.95 -4.44
N TYR A 652 6.55 13.87 -5.19
CA TYR A 652 5.93 12.56 -4.95
C TYR A 652 4.38 12.59 -4.98
N GLU A 653 3.77 13.55 -5.63
CA GLU A 653 2.32 13.69 -5.81
C GLU A 653 1.85 12.93 -7.08
N LEU A 654 2.14 11.63 -7.15
CA LEU A 654 1.95 10.81 -8.36
C LEU A 654 0.49 10.78 -8.83
N GLY A 655 -0.46 10.80 -7.88
CA GLY A 655 -1.89 10.86 -8.18
C GLY A 655 -2.31 12.18 -8.84
N MET A 656 -1.66 13.29 -8.49
CA MET A 656 -1.89 14.58 -9.14
C MET A 656 -1.30 14.61 -10.54
N ALA A 657 -0.09 14.08 -10.72
CA ALA A 657 0.54 13.98 -12.04
C ALA A 657 -0.34 13.21 -13.04
N VAL A 658 -0.86 12.04 -12.64
CA VAL A 658 -1.70 11.22 -13.49
C VAL A 658 -3.05 11.87 -13.80
N GLN A 659 -3.63 12.61 -12.85
CA GLN A 659 -4.89 13.33 -13.06
C GLN A 659 -4.73 14.45 -14.10
N LYS A 660 -3.65 15.24 -14.02
CA LYS A 660 -3.35 16.29 -15.00
C LYS A 660 -3.14 15.72 -16.40
N LEU A 661 -2.46 14.57 -16.50
CA LEU A 661 -2.31 13.84 -17.77
C LEU A 661 -3.66 13.38 -18.33
N TYR A 662 -4.51 12.82 -17.48
CA TYR A 662 -5.85 12.38 -17.86
C TYR A 662 -6.69 13.56 -18.40
N ASP A 663 -6.78 14.66 -17.66
CA ASP A 663 -7.57 15.84 -18.02
C ASP A 663 -7.08 16.45 -19.34
N PHE A 664 -5.75 16.59 -19.50
CA PHE A 664 -5.19 17.10 -20.76
C PHE A 664 -5.50 16.18 -21.95
N ILE A 665 -5.25 14.88 -21.82
CA ILE A 665 -5.45 13.94 -22.93
C ILE A 665 -6.93 13.82 -23.28
N TRP A 666 -7.79 13.66 -22.27
CA TRP A 666 -9.21 13.41 -22.52
C TRP A 666 -9.94 14.66 -22.92
N ASP A 667 -9.90 15.72 -22.07
CA ASP A 667 -10.76 16.88 -22.17
C ASP A 667 -10.19 17.98 -23.10
N VAL A 668 -8.86 18.03 -23.29
CA VAL A 668 -8.22 19.08 -24.07
C VAL A 668 -7.78 18.55 -25.44
N PHE A 669 -6.89 17.56 -25.46
CA PHE A 669 -6.32 17.05 -26.70
C PHE A 669 -7.34 16.29 -27.55
N CYS A 670 -8.03 15.30 -26.97
CA CYS A 670 -8.96 14.46 -27.74
C CYS A 670 -10.29 15.17 -28.04
N ASP A 671 -10.87 15.88 -27.07
CA ASP A 671 -12.21 16.45 -27.23
C ASP A 671 -12.19 17.78 -27.99
N TRP A 672 -11.07 18.50 -27.97
CA TRP A 672 -10.96 19.78 -28.64
C TRP A 672 -9.93 19.80 -29.76
N TYR A 673 -8.64 19.64 -29.47
CA TYR A 673 -7.61 19.89 -30.47
C TYR A 673 -7.72 18.95 -31.68
N ILE A 674 -7.96 17.67 -31.46
CA ILE A 674 -8.19 16.71 -32.55
C ILE A 674 -9.41 17.12 -33.40
N GLU A 675 -10.51 17.56 -32.79
CA GLU A 675 -11.70 18.00 -33.53
C GLU A 675 -11.47 19.30 -34.30
N LEU A 676 -10.73 20.25 -33.73
CA LEU A 676 -10.31 21.49 -34.40
C LEU A 676 -9.40 21.22 -35.58
N SER A 677 -8.41 20.33 -35.43
CA SER A 677 -7.45 19.99 -36.47
C SER A 677 -8.11 19.40 -37.74
N LYS A 678 -9.27 18.70 -37.57
CA LYS A 678 -10.01 18.11 -38.70
C LYS A 678 -10.46 19.15 -39.73
N ILE A 679 -10.62 20.41 -39.33
CA ILE A 679 -11.00 21.51 -40.26
C ILE A 679 -9.89 21.70 -41.28
N ARG A 680 -8.63 21.83 -40.81
CA ARG A 680 -7.46 22.02 -41.68
C ARG A 680 -7.09 20.75 -42.44
N LEU A 681 -7.14 19.59 -41.78
CA LEU A 681 -6.84 18.31 -42.42
C LEU A 681 -7.79 17.98 -43.58
N GLY A 682 -9.06 18.46 -43.54
CA GLY A 682 -10.03 18.31 -44.62
C GLY A 682 -10.13 19.50 -45.58
N GLY A 683 -9.33 20.58 -45.37
CA GLY A 683 -9.34 21.79 -46.21
C GLY A 683 -8.52 21.60 -47.49
N ASP A 684 -8.29 22.69 -48.23
CA ASP A 684 -7.52 22.70 -49.51
C ASP A 684 -6.11 23.29 -49.33
N ASP A 685 -5.80 23.89 -48.16
CA ASP A 685 -4.50 24.48 -47.87
C ASP A 685 -3.51 23.45 -47.40
N GLU A 686 -2.63 23.01 -48.26
CA GLU A 686 -1.61 21.97 -47.93
C GLU A 686 -0.65 22.43 -46.86
N LYS A 687 -0.28 23.70 -46.77
CA LYS A 687 0.61 24.25 -45.75
C LYS A 687 -0.08 24.17 -44.36
N ALA A 688 -1.35 24.53 -44.29
CA ALA A 688 -2.14 24.42 -43.08
C ALA A 688 -2.33 22.95 -42.62
N LYS A 689 -2.48 22.01 -43.58
CA LYS A 689 -2.53 20.57 -43.27
C LYS A 689 -1.19 20.09 -42.69
N GLU A 690 -0.07 20.44 -43.33
CA GLU A 690 1.27 20.05 -42.88
C GLU A 690 1.54 20.56 -41.44
N THR A 691 1.22 21.85 -41.19
CA THR A 691 1.33 22.42 -39.84
C THR A 691 0.48 21.66 -38.83
N ALA A 692 -0.79 21.37 -39.13
CA ALA A 692 -1.68 20.63 -38.23
C ALA A 692 -1.16 19.20 -37.94
N LYS A 693 -0.66 18.49 -38.95
CA LYS A 693 -0.06 17.14 -38.78
C LYS A 693 1.19 17.19 -37.87
N ALA A 694 2.10 18.14 -38.11
CA ALA A 694 3.32 18.29 -37.33
C ALA A 694 3.01 18.57 -35.85
N VAL A 695 2.05 19.46 -35.56
CA VAL A 695 1.64 19.75 -34.16
C VAL A 695 0.94 18.55 -33.52
N LEU A 696 0.08 17.83 -34.26
CA LEU A 696 -0.54 16.59 -33.75
C LEU A 696 0.49 15.54 -33.36
N VAL A 697 1.49 15.31 -34.21
CA VAL A 697 2.59 14.37 -33.93
C VAL A 697 3.43 14.85 -32.74
N TYR A 698 3.77 16.14 -32.70
CA TYR A 698 4.58 16.72 -31.63
C TYR A 698 3.89 16.57 -30.27
N VAL A 699 2.63 17.01 -30.17
CA VAL A 699 1.87 16.94 -28.90
C VAL A 699 1.65 15.49 -28.48
N MET A 700 1.22 14.60 -29.41
CA MET A 700 1.00 13.19 -29.10
C MET A 700 2.31 12.53 -28.62
N SER A 701 3.39 12.62 -29.37
CA SER A 701 4.65 11.95 -29.04
C SER A 701 5.22 12.39 -27.70
N ASN A 702 5.17 13.68 -27.41
CA ASN A 702 5.70 14.20 -26.14
C ASN A 702 4.74 13.99 -24.96
N THR A 703 3.42 13.96 -25.18
CA THR A 703 2.45 13.54 -24.16
C THR A 703 2.62 12.06 -23.81
N LEU A 704 2.92 11.21 -24.79
CA LEU A 704 3.24 9.80 -24.54
C LEU A 704 4.48 9.64 -23.65
N LYS A 705 5.50 10.50 -23.79
CA LYS A 705 6.68 10.50 -22.91
C LYS A 705 6.28 10.80 -21.46
N LEU A 706 5.42 11.80 -21.21
CA LEU A 706 4.94 12.13 -19.88
C LEU A 706 4.07 11.01 -19.28
N LEU A 707 3.33 10.29 -20.12
CA LEU A 707 2.45 9.20 -19.70
C LEU A 707 3.19 7.86 -19.52
N HIS A 708 4.36 7.69 -20.17
CA HIS A 708 5.10 6.42 -20.18
C HIS A 708 5.39 5.83 -18.80
N PRO A 709 5.77 6.59 -17.76
CA PRO A 709 5.96 6.04 -16.43
C PRO A 709 4.71 5.34 -15.85
N PHE A 710 3.52 5.80 -16.24
CA PHE A 710 2.23 5.29 -15.74
C PHE A 710 1.68 4.14 -16.58
N MET A 711 1.78 4.24 -17.91
CA MET A 711 1.23 3.28 -18.89
C MET A 711 2.31 2.88 -19.92
N PRO A 712 3.33 2.11 -19.51
CA PRO A 712 4.53 1.90 -20.31
C PRO A 712 4.30 1.13 -21.61
N PHE A 713 3.35 0.19 -21.65
CA PHE A 713 3.19 -0.67 -22.82
C PHE A 713 2.45 0.01 -23.98
N ILE A 714 1.31 0.62 -23.72
CA ILE A 714 0.55 1.31 -24.77
C ILE A 714 1.32 2.51 -25.32
N THR A 715 2.05 3.22 -24.45
CA THR A 715 2.85 4.38 -24.87
C THR A 715 4.03 3.96 -25.75
N GLU A 716 4.71 2.86 -25.42
CA GLU A 716 5.75 2.27 -26.26
C GLU A 716 5.19 1.84 -27.61
N GLU A 717 4.08 1.10 -27.62
CA GLU A 717 3.47 0.57 -28.86
C GLU A 717 3.05 1.70 -29.81
N ILE A 718 2.40 2.73 -29.30
CA ILE A 718 2.00 3.88 -30.12
C ILE A 718 3.24 4.65 -30.60
N TRP A 719 4.21 4.91 -29.72
CA TRP A 719 5.41 5.66 -30.04
C TRP A 719 6.24 4.98 -31.14
N GLN A 720 6.35 3.64 -31.10
CA GLN A 720 7.02 2.85 -32.15
C GLN A 720 6.33 2.91 -33.53
N THR A 721 5.07 3.35 -33.58
CA THR A 721 4.32 3.49 -34.84
C THR A 721 4.32 4.92 -35.36
N LEU A 722 4.49 5.91 -34.47
CA LEU A 722 4.64 7.32 -34.84
C LEU A 722 6.06 7.62 -35.37
N PRO A 723 6.26 8.71 -36.13
CA PRO A 723 7.61 9.21 -36.40
C PRO A 723 8.33 9.52 -35.08
N HIS A 724 9.53 9.00 -34.88
CA HIS A 724 10.30 9.17 -33.66
C HIS A 724 11.81 9.03 -33.90
N ASP A 725 12.61 9.50 -32.94
CA ASP A 725 14.06 9.29 -32.88
C ASP A 725 14.39 8.38 -31.70
N GLY A 726 15.33 7.45 -31.87
CA GLY A 726 15.77 6.51 -30.84
C GLY A 726 15.09 5.15 -30.91
N ASP A 727 15.49 4.20 -30.03
CA ASP A 727 15.09 2.80 -30.09
C ASP A 727 13.84 2.51 -29.22
N THR A 728 13.65 3.26 -28.16
CA THR A 728 12.54 3.07 -27.19
C THR A 728 12.18 4.40 -26.54
N ILE A 729 10.89 4.60 -26.28
CA ILE A 729 10.40 5.77 -25.54
C ILE A 729 11.01 5.85 -24.13
N MET A 730 11.33 4.72 -23.50
CA MET A 730 11.90 4.64 -22.16
C MET A 730 13.23 5.38 -22.00
N LEU A 731 14.03 5.43 -23.07
CA LEU A 731 15.33 6.10 -23.10
C LEU A 731 15.25 7.49 -23.76
N SER A 732 14.08 7.90 -24.22
CA SER A 732 13.87 9.24 -24.76
C SER A 732 14.03 10.30 -23.66
N PRO A 733 14.59 11.49 -23.96
CA PRO A 733 14.67 12.56 -22.97
C PRO A 733 13.29 12.97 -22.46
N TRP A 734 13.20 13.24 -21.15
CA TRP A 734 12.02 13.84 -20.54
C TRP A 734 11.75 15.21 -21.17
N ALA A 735 10.47 15.55 -21.32
CA ALA A 735 10.10 16.84 -21.87
C ALA A 735 10.44 17.98 -20.88
N GLU A 736 10.92 19.09 -21.40
CA GLU A 736 11.26 20.28 -20.62
C GLU A 736 10.30 21.43 -20.92
N PHE A 737 9.99 22.22 -19.91
CA PHE A 737 9.24 23.47 -20.09
C PHE A 737 10.07 24.48 -20.90
N SER A 738 9.41 25.19 -21.83
CA SER A 738 10.06 26.18 -22.68
C SER A 738 9.24 27.46 -22.73
N GLU A 739 9.82 28.57 -22.34
CA GLU A 739 9.19 29.90 -22.46
C GLU A 739 8.75 30.23 -23.90
N ALA A 740 9.42 29.65 -24.91
CA ALA A 740 9.06 29.84 -26.30
C ALA A 740 7.73 29.21 -26.72
N LEU A 741 7.20 28.32 -25.89
CA LEU A 741 5.90 27.65 -26.10
C LEU A 741 4.79 28.20 -25.19
N SER A 742 5.00 29.30 -24.51
CA SER A 742 3.99 29.99 -23.71
C SER A 742 3.27 31.03 -24.54
N PHE A 743 1.96 30.84 -24.74
CA PHE A 743 1.10 31.71 -25.57
C PHE A 743 -0.17 32.16 -24.81
N PRO A 744 -0.02 32.96 -23.74
CA PRO A 744 -1.14 33.31 -22.87
C PRO A 744 -2.26 34.10 -23.56
N GLU A 745 -1.94 34.95 -24.58
CA GLU A 745 -2.93 35.69 -25.35
C GLU A 745 -3.81 34.74 -26.18
N GLU A 746 -3.22 33.77 -26.82
CA GLU A 746 -3.93 32.75 -27.61
C GLU A 746 -4.75 31.80 -26.72
N GLU A 747 -4.29 31.52 -25.54
CA GLU A 747 -5.07 30.75 -24.54
C GLU A 747 -6.33 31.52 -24.13
N GLU A 748 -6.20 32.80 -23.83
CA GLU A 748 -7.36 33.66 -23.50
C GLU A 748 -8.36 33.75 -24.67
N GLN A 749 -7.86 33.89 -25.90
CA GLN A 749 -8.69 33.94 -27.10
C GLN A 749 -9.46 32.61 -27.28
N MET A 750 -8.76 31.48 -27.20
CA MET A 750 -9.38 30.14 -27.32
C MET A 750 -10.37 29.87 -26.20
N ASN A 751 -10.11 30.26 -24.96
CA ASN A 751 -11.01 30.11 -23.83
C ASN A 751 -12.33 30.86 -24.05
N LYS A 752 -12.31 32.09 -24.62
CA LYS A 752 -13.50 32.85 -25.00
C LYS A 752 -14.31 32.10 -26.06
N ILE A 753 -13.65 31.63 -27.11
CA ILE A 753 -14.29 30.87 -28.21
C ILE A 753 -14.89 29.57 -27.68
N MET A 754 -14.15 28.78 -26.92
CA MET A 754 -14.57 27.47 -26.39
C MET A 754 -15.75 27.63 -25.43
N THR A 755 -15.74 28.65 -24.56
CA THR A 755 -16.84 28.97 -23.66
C THR A 755 -18.13 29.28 -24.45
N ALA A 756 -18.03 30.05 -25.50
CA ALA A 756 -19.14 30.38 -26.36
C ALA A 756 -19.65 29.14 -27.14
N VAL A 757 -18.77 28.32 -27.71
CA VAL A 757 -19.12 27.06 -28.39
C VAL A 757 -19.84 26.10 -27.42
N LYS A 758 -19.30 25.93 -26.18
CA LYS A 758 -19.94 25.11 -25.14
C LYS A 758 -21.35 25.65 -24.79
N ALA A 759 -21.51 26.96 -24.64
CA ALA A 759 -22.78 27.58 -24.33
C ALA A 759 -23.83 27.34 -25.43
N VAL A 760 -23.41 27.43 -26.71
CA VAL A 760 -24.29 27.11 -27.85
C VAL A 760 -24.68 25.63 -27.85
N ARG A 761 -23.73 24.73 -27.65
CA ARG A 761 -23.99 23.27 -27.57
C ARG A 761 -24.95 22.91 -26.43
N ASN A 762 -24.74 23.48 -25.25
CA ASN A 762 -25.60 23.25 -24.10
C ASN A 762 -27.02 23.75 -24.36
N ARG A 763 -27.19 24.96 -24.92
CA ARG A 763 -28.50 25.52 -25.25
C ARG A 763 -29.24 24.66 -26.29
N ARG A 764 -28.50 24.15 -27.30
CA ARG A 764 -29.09 23.26 -28.32
C ARG A 764 -29.52 21.93 -27.70
N ALA A 765 -28.75 21.38 -26.78
CA ALA A 765 -29.09 20.15 -26.06
C ALA A 765 -30.32 20.36 -25.14
N GLU A 766 -30.41 21.46 -24.39
CA GLU A 766 -31.57 21.84 -23.57
C GLU A 766 -32.84 21.94 -24.40
N MET A 767 -32.70 22.40 -25.63
CA MET A 767 -33.82 22.55 -26.58
C MET A 767 -34.08 21.28 -27.40
N ASN A 768 -33.38 20.16 -27.14
CA ASN A 768 -33.47 18.91 -27.87
C ASN A 768 -33.23 19.04 -29.38
N VAL A 769 -32.39 19.98 -29.83
CA VAL A 769 -32.08 20.22 -31.25
C VAL A 769 -31.15 19.11 -31.75
N ALA A 770 -31.55 18.40 -32.80
CA ALA A 770 -30.72 17.35 -33.38
C ALA A 770 -29.33 17.90 -33.85
N PRO A 771 -28.24 17.17 -33.63
CA PRO A 771 -26.89 17.62 -34.06
C PRO A 771 -26.77 17.87 -35.57
N SER A 772 -27.55 17.18 -36.40
CA SER A 772 -27.60 17.35 -37.86
C SER A 772 -28.28 18.65 -38.31
N LYS A 773 -29.10 19.29 -37.45
CA LYS A 773 -29.80 20.54 -37.80
C LYS A 773 -28.83 21.71 -37.63
N LYS A 774 -28.49 22.37 -38.71
CA LYS A 774 -27.63 23.55 -38.71
C LYS A 774 -28.46 24.83 -38.54
N ALA A 775 -27.92 25.83 -37.83
CA ALA A 775 -28.55 27.13 -37.63
C ALA A 775 -27.50 28.25 -37.70
N GLN A 776 -27.93 29.42 -38.14
CA GLN A 776 -27.07 30.62 -38.18
C GLN A 776 -26.80 31.10 -36.76
N VAL A 777 -25.55 31.51 -36.50
CA VAL A 777 -25.10 32.03 -35.18
C VAL A 777 -24.66 33.48 -35.34
N PHE A 778 -25.20 34.37 -34.52
CA PHE A 778 -24.80 35.79 -34.48
C PHE A 778 -24.09 36.03 -33.14
N ILE A 779 -22.88 36.56 -33.17
CA ILE A 779 -22.04 36.79 -31.98
C ILE A 779 -21.84 38.32 -31.82
N GLU A 780 -22.52 38.87 -30.84
CA GLU A 780 -22.41 40.28 -30.44
C GLU A 780 -21.31 40.39 -29.37
N THR A 781 -20.25 41.10 -29.68
CA THR A 781 -19.07 41.17 -28.84
C THR A 781 -18.18 42.36 -29.13
N LEU A 782 -17.43 42.85 -28.12
CA LEU A 782 -16.32 43.80 -28.29
C LEU A 782 -15.00 43.10 -28.66
N ASN A 783 -14.92 41.76 -28.57
CA ASN A 783 -13.77 40.96 -28.95
C ASN A 783 -13.90 40.41 -30.40
N GLY A 784 -14.32 41.24 -31.34
CA GLY A 784 -14.67 40.82 -32.69
C GLY A 784 -13.59 40.04 -33.42
N ASP A 785 -12.34 40.45 -33.31
CA ASP A 785 -11.21 39.79 -34.00
C ASP A 785 -10.92 38.37 -33.45
N THR A 786 -11.12 38.18 -32.13
CA THR A 786 -11.02 36.86 -31.50
C THR A 786 -12.07 35.90 -32.07
N PHE A 787 -13.33 36.27 -32.07
CA PHE A 787 -14.42 35.42 -32.53
C PHE A 787 -14.43 35.20 -34.05
N LYS A 788 -13.92 36.14 -34.87
CA LYS A 788 -13.70 35.94 -36.29
C LYS A 788 -12.72 34.82 -36.59
N LYS A 789 -11.65 34.69 -35.79
CA LYS A 789 -10.70 33.54 -35.90
C LYS A 789 -11.39 32.20 -35.58
N GLY A 790 -12.44 32.21 -34.74
CA GLY A 790 -13.16 31.00 -34.29
C GLY A 790 -14.36 30.61 -35.18
N THR A 791 -14.70 31.31 -36.25
CA THR A 791 -15.94 31.06 -37.01
C THR A 791 -16.06 29.63 -37.53
N GLU A 792 -15.00 29.06 -38.05
CA GLU A 792 -14.97 27.66 -38.51
C GLU A 792 -15.13 26.67 -37.36
N PHE A 793 -14.68 27.01 -36.15
CA PHE A 793 -14.86 26.19 -34.96
C PHE A 793 -16.35 26.11 -34.55
N PHE A 794 -17.09 27.21 -34.62
CA PHE A 794 -18.53 27.19 -34.39
C PHE A 794 -19.25 26.34 -35.45
N LYS A 795 -18.91 26.50 -36.75
CA LYS A 795 -19.46 25.65 -37.81
C LYS A 795 -19.28 24.17 -37.55
N ARG A 796 -18.07 23.77 -37.15
CA ARG A 796 -17.72 22.36 -36.87
C ARG A 796 -18.30 21.84 -35.56
N LEU A 797 -18.15 22.58 -34.46
CA LEU A 797 -18.37 22.07 -33.11
C LEU A 797 -19.76 22.42 -32.54
N SER A 798 -20.44 23.47 -33.06
CA SER A 798 -21.77 23.85 -32.60
C SER A 798 -22.86 23.70 -33.66
N SER A 799 -22.53 23.09 -34.79
CA SER A 799 -23.43 22.88 -35.92
C SER A 799 -24.02 24.23 -36.43
N ALA A 800 -23.18 25.26 -36.50
CA ALA A 800 -23.57 26.51 -37.14
C ALA A 800 -23.58 26.32 -38.67
N SER A 801 -24.60 26.86 -39.35
CA SER A 801 -24.65 26.96 -40.81
C SER A 801 -23.73 28.08 -41.33
N ASP A 802 -23.78 29.22 -40.62
CA ASP A 802 -22.89 30.36 -40.79
C ASP A 802 -22.74 31.13 -39.47
N VAL A 803 -21.70 31.98 -39.37
CA VAL A 803 -21.38 32.74 -38.16
C VAL A 803 -21.15 34.22 -38.53
N SER A 804 -21.96 35.09 -37.96
CA SER A 804 -21.81 36.53 -38.09
C SER A 804 -21.28 37.14 -36.77
N VAL A 805 -20.18 37.90 -36.83
CA VAL A 805 -19.57 38.55 -35.65
C VAL A 805 -19.68 40.09 -35.82
N GLY A 806 -20.18 40.76 -34.80
CA GLY A 806 -20.35 42.20 -34.80
C GLY A 806 -20.51 42.80 -33.41
N GLU A 807 -20.45 44.10 -33.28
CA GLU A 807 -20.63 44.83 -32.00
C GLU A 807 -22.10 44.89 -31.60
N LYS A 808 -23.02 44.84 -32.53
CA LYS A 808 -24.47 44.89 -32.30
C LYS A 808 -25.23 44.25 -33.46
N PHE A 809 -26.34 43.55 -33.16
CA PHE A 809 -27.27 43.01 -34.12
C PHE A 809 -28.70 43.50 -33.79
N ASP A 810 -29.37 44.10 -34.78
CA ASP A 810 -30.75 44.53 -34.65
C ASP A 810 -31.71 43.42 -35.13
N GLY A 811 -32.92 43.37 -34.59
CA GLY A 811 -33.96 42.44 -35.03
C GLY A 811 -33.88 41.01 -34.43
N MET A 812 -33.13 40.83 -33.35
CA MET A 812 -32.93 39.57 -32.71
C MET A 812 -33.99 39.15 -31.65
N ASP A 813 -35.14 39.84 -31.67
CA ASP A 813 -36.25 39.63 -30.70
C ASP A 813 -36.82 38.19 -30.74
N LYS A 814 -36.70 37.52 -31.90
CA LYS A 814 -37.18 36.16 -32.11
C LYS A 814 -36.04 35.12 -32.08
N ALA A 815 -34.86 35.49 -31.60
CA ALA A 815 -33.73 34.62 -31.48
C ALA A 815 -33.56 34.09 -30.05
N VAL A 816 -33.01 32.91 -29.91
CA VAL A 816 -32.53 32.39 -28.62
C VAL A 816 -31.28 33.17 -28.25
N SER A 817 -31.30 33.86 -27.12
CA SER A 817 -30.15 34.59 -26.60
C SER A 817 -29.36 33.76 -25.58
N ILE A 818 -28.05 33.70 -25.72
CA ILE A 818 -27.07 33.04 -24.85
C ILE A 818 -26.06 34.08 -24.42
N ILE A 819 -25.86 34.25 -23.14
CA ILE A 819 -24.93 35.24 -22.58
C ILE A 819 -23.72 34.50 -22.01
N THR A 820 -22.54 34.94 -22.43
CA THR A 820 -21.24 34.54 -21.85
C THR A 820 -20.53 35.80 -21.34
N GLU A 821 -19.42 35.62 -20.63
CA GLU A 821 -18.63 36.78 -20.13
C GLU A 821 -18.11 37.70 -21.26
N SER A 822 -17.84 37.13 -22.45
CA SER A 822 -17.19 37.82 -23.56
C SER A 822 -18.06 38.09 -24.77
N ALA A 823 -19.29 37.54 -24.81
CA ALA A 823 -20.18 37.65 -25.95
C ALA A 823 -21.66 37.41 -25.60
N ARG A 824 -22.55 38.03 -26.35
CA ARG A 824 -23.96 37.67 -26.42
C ARG A 824 -24.21 36.98 -27.77
N ILE A 825 -24.76 35.78 -27.73
CA ILE A 825 -24.92 34.94 -28.92
C ILE A 825 -26.41 34.76 -29.20
N TYR A 826 -26.81 34.97 -30.45
CA TYR A 826 -28.17 34.77 -30.89
C TYR A 826 -28.27 33.67 -31.93
N ILE A 827 -29.29 32.84 -31.83
CA ILE A 827 -29.62 31.80 -32.79
C ILE A 827 -31.09 31.94 -33.16
N PRO A 828 -31.41 32.14 -34.44
CA PRO A 828 -32.81 32.28 -34.88
C PRO A 828 -33.63 31.04 -34.46
N MET A 829 -34.82 31.30 -33.88
CA MET A 829 -35.62 30.23 -33.28
C MET A 829 -36.25 29.31 -34.34
N ASP A 830 -36.58 29.84 -35.50
CA ASP A 830 -37.11 29.15 -36.65
C ASP A 830 -36.13 28.16 -37.29
N GLU A 831 -34.84 28.45 -37.13
CA GLU A 831 -33.77 27.51 -37.57
C GLU A 831 -33.46 26.40 -36.54
N LEU A 832 -33.82 26.59 -35.26
CA LEU A 832 -33.59 25.60 -34.21
C LEU A 832 -34.73 24.62 -34.07
N VAL A 833 -35.96 25.05 -34.17
CA VAL A 833 -37.16 24.23 -33.94
C VAL A 833 -37.91 24.06 -35.25
N ASP A 834 -38.10 22.84 -35.69
CA ASP A 834 -39.09 22.49 -36.69
C ASP A 834 -40.46 22.35 -35.98
N PHE A 835 -41.20 23.43 -35.92
CA PHE A 835 -42.47 23.48 -35.19
C PHE A 835 -43.49 22.42 -35.70
N GLU A 836 -43.46 22.05 -36.99
CA GLU A 836 -44.33 21.03 -37.54
C GLU A 836 -43.84 19.62 -37.13
N ALA A 837 -42.55 19.32 -37.27
CA ALA A 837 -42.00 18.06 -36.87
C ALA A 837 -42.09 17.84 -35.34
N GLU A 838 -41.89 18.88 -34.52
CA GLU A 838 -42.05 18.82 -33.08
C GLU A 838 -43.52 18.63 -32.66
N ARG A 839 -44.42 19.27 -33.35
CA ARG A 839 -45.87 19.10 -33.17
C ARG A 839 -46.30 17.67 -33.50
N GLU A 840 -45.78 17.11 -34.60
CA GLU A 840 -46.04 15.72 -34.98
C GLU A 840 -45.43 14.74 -33.94
N ARG A 841 -44.22 15.01 -33.47
CA ARG A 841 -43.56 14.21 -32.42
C ARG A 841 -44.39 14.22 -31.13
N LEU A 842 -44.79 15.40 -30.66
CA LEU A 842 -45.60 15.54 -29.46
C LEU A 842 -46.98 14.89 -29.63
N HIS A 843 -47.60 14.99 -30.82
CA HIS A 843 -48.81 14.24 -31.12
C HIS A 843 -48.64 12.74 -31.06
N LYS A 844 -47.59 12.19 -31.64
CA LYS A 844 -47.26 10.75 -31.56
C LYS A 844 -46.99 10.30 -30.13
N GLU A 845 -46.31 11.12 -29.36
CA GLU A 845 -46.02 10.85 -27.94
C GLU A 845 -47.30 10.90 -27.10
N LYS A 846 -48.20 11.84 -27.37
CA LYS A 846 -49.53 11.95 -26.77
C LYS A 846 -50.38 10.72 -27.06
N GLU A 847 -50.44 10.28 -28.32
CA GLU A 847 -51.18 9.09 -28.73
C GLU A 847 -50.66 7.81 -28.06
N LYS A 848 -49.33 7.70 -27.90
CA LYS A 848 -48.71 6.59 -27.20
C LYS A 848 -49.08 6.60 -25.72
N LEU A 849 -48.93 7.76 -25.09
CA LEU A 849 -49.22 7.94 -23.66
C LEU A 849 -50.70 7.73 -23.36
N GLN A 850 -51.59 8.11 -24.28
CA GLN A 850 -53.05 7.85 -24.19
C GLN A 850 -53.32 6.34 -24.17
N LYS A 851 -52.65 5.59 -25.04
CA LYS A 851 -52.76 4.12 -25.05
C LYS A 851 -52.28 3.49 -23.73
N ASP A 852 -51.22 4.01 -23.18
CA ASP A 852 -50.66 3.58 -21.88
C ASP A 852 -51.66 3.89 -20.73
N ILE A 853 -52.25 5.07 -20.72
CA ILE A 853 -53.31 5.47 -19.79
C ILE A 853 -54.53 4.54 -19.93
N ASP A 854 -55.01 4.30 -21.14
CA ASP A 854 -56.17 3.44 -21.41
C ASP A 854 -55.91 2.04 -20.98
N PHE A 855 -54.69 1.50 -21.20
CA PHE A 855 -54.28 0.19 -20.74
C PHE A 855 -54.28 0.05 -19.23
N VAL A 856 -53.68 1.01 -18.51
CA VAL A 856 -53.67 1.03 -17.05
C VAL A 856 -55.06 1.20 -16.48
N ASN A 857 -55.86 2.08 -17.03
CA ASN A 857 -57.26 2.26 -16.67
C ASN A 857 -58.08 1.00 -16.89
N GLY A 858 -57.89 0.31 -18.04
CA GLY A 858 -58.54 -0.97 -18.33
C GLY A 858 -58.21 -2.04 -17.27
N LYS A 859 -57.01 -2.07 -16.77
CA LYS A 859 -56.64 -2.96 -15.68
C LYS A 859 -57.26 -2.55 -14.35
N LEU A 860 -57.23 -1.29 -14.01
CA LEU A 860 -57.77 -0.77 -12.73
C LEU A 860 -59.31 -0.82 -12.68
N ASN A 861 -59.98 -0.75 -13.83
CA ASN A 861 -61.45 -0.88 -13.96
C ASN A 861 -61.91 -2.33 -14.03
N ASN A 862 -61.00 -3.32 -14.12
CA ASN A 862 -61.36 -4.72 -14.10
C ASN A 862 -61.48 -5.28 -12.67
N PRO A 863 -62.71 -5.59 -12.18
CA PRO A 863 -62.92 -6.03 -10.81
C PRO A 863 -62.15 -7.31 -10.45
N ASN A 864 -61.91 -8.19 -11.45
CA ASN A 864 -61.15 -9.41 -11.22
C ASN A 864 -59.63 -9.14 -11.07
N PHE A 865 -59.12 -8.09 -11.66
CA PHE A 865 -57.72 -7.69 -11.44
C PHE A 865 -57.58 -7.05 -10.08
N VAL A 866 -58.42 -6.09 -9.73
CA VAL A 866 -58.28 -5.33 -8.47
C VAL A 866 -58.49 -6.22 -7.23
N SER A 867 -59.36 -7.29 -7.34
CA SER A 867 -59.65 -8.20 -6.22
C SER A 867 -58.67 -9.36 -6.07
N LYS A 868 -57.93 -9.72 -7.14
CA LYS A 868 -57.07 -10.90 -7.14
C LYS A 868 -55.59 -10.59 -7.20
N ALA A 869 -55.18 -9.38 -7.65
CA ALA A 869 -53.77 -8.98 -7.71
C ALA A 869 -53.27 -8.54 -6.32
N PRO A 870 -51.97 -8.76 -6.00
CA PRO A 870 -51.36 -8.26 -4.78
C PRO A 870 -51.50 -6.72 -4.65
N GLU A 871 -51.83 -6.25 -3.44
CA GLU A 871 -52.06 -4.82 -3.17
C GLU A 871 -50.97 -3.90 -3.71
N LYS A 872 -49.70 -4.30 -3.55
CA LYS A 872 -48.52 -3.64 -4.13
C LYS A 872 -48.58 -3.45 -5.65
N VAL A 873 -49.16 -4.40 -6.38
CA VAL A 873 -49.27 -4.34 -7.85
C VAL A 873 -50.36 -3.37 -8.26
N VAL A 874 -51.47 -3.35 -7.54
CA VAL A 874 -52.60 -2.43 -7.75
C VAL A 874 -52.16 -0.99 -7.46
N GLU A 875 -51.42 -0.78 -6.37
CA GLU A 875 -50.86 0.50 -5.97
C GLU A 875 -49.83 1.04 -6.97
N ALA A 876 -48.98 0.17 -7.49
CA ALA A 876 -48.03 0.51 -8.57
C ALA A 876 -48.76 0.95 -9.85
N GLN A 877 -49.90 0.32 -10.22
CA GLN A 877 -50.68 0.72 -11.38
C GLN A 877 -51.38 2.06 -11.15
N ARG A 878 -51.88 2.35 -9.94
CA ARG A 878 -52.46 3.67 -9.58
C ARG A 878 -51.42 4.79 -9.64
N LYS A 879 -50.23 4.52 -9.16
CA LYS A 879 -49.08 5.46 -9.24
C LYS A 879 -48.68 5.75 -10.69
N ALA A 880 -48.54 4.71 -11.49
CA ALA A 880 -48.27 4.85 -12.92
C ALA A 880 -49.35 5.67 -13.65
N LEU A 881 -50.63 5.46 -13.31
CA LEU A 881 -51.70 6.25 -13.88
C LEU A 881 -51.58 7.73 -13.52
N CYS A 882 -51.25 8.04 -12.28
CA CYS A 882 -51.04 9.41 -11.83
C CYS A 882 -49.89 10.09 -12.59
N GLU A 883 -48.74 9.38 -12.70
CA GLU A 883 -47.56 9.84 -13.44
C GLU A 883 -47.86 10.08 -14.93
N TYR A 884 -48.60 9.17 -15.56
CA TYR A 884 -49.01 9.30 -16.96
C TYR A 884 -50.00 10.46 -17.17
N THR A 885 -50.91 10.68 -16.24
CA THR A 885 -51.87 11.78 -16.31
C THR A 885 -51.19 13.16 -16.13
N GLU A 886 -50.20 13.27 -15.23
CA GLU A 886 -49.36 14.46 -15.10
C GLU A 886 -48.54 14.72 -16.36
N LYS A 887 -47.93 13.68 -16.91
CA LYS A 887 -47.17 13.78 -18.15
C LYS A 887 -48.03 14.20 -19.35
N MET A 888 -49.26 13.68 -19.41
CA MET A 888 -50.24 14.10 -20.41
C MET A 888 -50.57 15.60 -20.35
N LYS A 889 -50.75 16.09 -19.12
CA LYS A 889 -51.01 17.53 -18.92
C LYS A 889 -49.83 18.39 -19.36
N LEU A 890 -48.60 18.01 -19.06
CA LEU A 890 -47.39 18.71 -19.52
C LEU A 890 -47.23 18.67 -21.05
N LEU A 891 -47.60 17.55 -21.69
CA LEU A 891 -47.63 17.43 -23.15
C LEU A 891 -48.69 18.36 -23.79
N ASP A 892 -49.86 18.46 -23.20
CA ASP A 892 -50.91 19.35 -23.67
C ASP A 892 -50.56 20.84 -23.51
N GLU A 893 -49.90 21.18 -22.39
CA GLU A 893 -49.35 22.55 -22.19
C GLU A 893 -48.28 22.89 -23.22
N SER A 894 -47.43 21.92 -23.56
CA SER A 894 -46.38 22.08 -24.58
C SER A 894 -46.95 22.21 -25.98
N LEU A 895 -47.94 21.39 -26.33
CA LEU A 895 -48.67 21.52 -27.60
C LEU A 895 -49.41 22.85 -27.74
N ASN A 896 -50.08 23.31 -26.68
CA ASN A 896 -50.76 24.59 -26.65
C ASN A 896 -49.81 25.79 -26.79
N LYS A 897 -48.60 25.70 -26.21
CA LYS A 897 -47.55 26.72 -26.39
C LYS A 897 -47.02 26.78 -27.84
N LEU A 898 -47.03 25.65 -28.56
CA LEU A 898 -46.62 25.55 -29.96
C LEU A 898 -47.73 26.04 -30.93
N ILE A 899 -49.01 25.99 -30.54
CA ILE A 899 -50.15 26.44 -31.36
C ILE A 899 -50.33 27.98 -31.26
N ASN A 900 -49.92 28.57 -30.11
CA ASN A 900 -50.08 30.01 -29.87
C ASN A 900 -48.83 30.83 -30.26
N LYS A 901 -47.82 30.23 -30.87
CA LYS A 901 -46.65 30.87 -31.48
C LYS A 901 -46.65 30.70 -33.00
#